data_96f22bbc9f6d4df5ada7e600cb8a9e7b
#
_entry.id   96f22bbc9f6d4df5ada7e600cb8a9e7b
#
_cell.length_a   1.000
_cell.length_b   1.000
_cell.length_c   1.000
_cell.angle_alpha   90.00
_cell.angle_beta   90.00
_cell.angle_gamma   90.00
#
_symmetry.space_group_name_H-M   'P 1'
#
loop_
_entity.id
_entity.type
_entity.pdbx_description
1 polymer ?
#
loop_
_entity_poly.entity_id
_entity_poly.type
_entity_poly.pdbx_seq_one_letter_code
_entity_poly.pdbx_strand_id
1 'polypeptide(L)'
;MKYLVIAEKPSVSKSIAKVIGAYRQEDGYLEGGDCVVSWCLGHLAEYAAPEHYDERYENWRFEDLPILPVEWKLLVHNTKKPQFNVLRKLLRSKKFDYVVNACDAGREGEAIFRRVYALAGSKLPIKRLWISSMEDAAIQQGFENLKDGAEYDNLFAASECRAKADWLIGMNGTRAFTKKYGRKQTIGRVQTPTLAMLTERQAKIQNFVKEPYYKVELSGAGVVAVSEQMAQEQNADTVQAACDGQCAVVGSIERKRVEKKPPKLYDLTTLQREANRYYGMTASQTLQALQELYEEKLVTYPRTDSQFVTEDMRKTVESLVLALDGAAADVSCVINNSKVTDHHAILPTMQGAKCDKEKLSETKQKILSLIIWKLVQAVQPSFIYEDVLVTVCCQGRNFTAKYKDVLQPGYTAKPVPFVEPEKNKDVPFPKKMEQGMVIPVVQAEKKQGFTSPPKVYTEDTLLSAMETAGNKEFEKDTEKKGLGTPATRAAILEKLVSSGYVQRKGKQMIPTEDGVAAIRNIPDYLKSASMTAEWENDLLRMERGEIKPHDFMQGIHGLLDKMLADLRQIPAVAAAPYYNKVSVGSCPVCGNPVHESKLSFCCADRSCKFALWKESRYLSNMRKTLDKKMAVDLLKKGRTHVKDFYSTKKDKTFAADLVMRVEEGRAQYSLEFPKTPMKTKT
;
A
#
# COMPACT_ATOMS: atom_id res chain seq x y z
N MET A 1 -24.37 -10.59 36.72
CA MET A 1 -24.37 -9.33 35.95
C MET A 1 -24.48 -9.64 34.47
N LYS A 2 -25.52 -9.12 33.81
CA LYS A 2 -25.67 -9.33 32.35
C LYS A 2 -24.93 -8.26 31.57
N TYR A 3 -24.20 -8.66 30.55
CA TYR A 3 -23.38 -7.73 29.75
C TYR A 3 -23.50 -8.00 28.24
N LEU A 4 -23.28 -6.92 27.47
CA LEU A 4 -23.27 -6.94 26.03
C LEU A 4 -21.83 -6.81 25.56
N VAL A 5 -21.40 -7.66 24.62
CA VAL A 5 -20.09 -7.56 23.96
C VAL A 5 -20.31 -7.16 22.50
N ILE A 6 -19.57 -6.17 22.01
CA ILE A 6 -19.61 -5.74 20.62
C ILE A 6 -18.22 -5.85 20.02
N ALA A 7 -18.05 -6.76 19.06
CA ALA A 7 -16.82 -6.95 18.31
C ALA A 7 -16.86 -6.24 16.94
N GLU A 8 -15.70 -6.12 16.29
CA GLU A 8 -15.60 -5.46 14.98
C GLU A 8 -16.23 -6.25 13.84
N LYS A 9 -16.15 -7.61 13.91
CA LYS A 9 -16.56 -8.51 12.84
C LYS A 9 -17.26 -9.77 13.37
N PRO A 10 -18.07 -10.44 12.51
CA PRO A 10 -18.74 -11.69 12.90
C PRO A 10 -17.80 -12.82 13.31
N SER A 11 -16.63 -12.96 12.64
CA SER A 11 -15.63 -13.98 12.96
C SER A 11 -15.06 -13.82 14.37
N VAL A 12 -14.69 -12.59 14.73
CA VAL A 12 -14.17 -12.23 16.05
C VAL A 12 -15.23 -12.49 17.13
N SER A 13 -16.49 -12.10 16.87
CA SER A 13 -17.63 -12.34 17.79
C SER A 13 -17.81 -13.81 18.11
N LYS A 14 -17.75 -14.68 17.10
CA LYS A 14 -17.90 -16.13 17.27
C LYS A 14 -16.77 -16.70 18.13
N SER A 15 -15.53 -16.23 17.93
CA SER A 15 -14.38 -16.65 18.75
C SER A 15 -14.55 -16.23 20.21
N ILE A 16 -14.94 -14.99 20.46
CA ILE A 16 -15.21 -14.48 21.80
C ILE A 16 -16.38 -15.24 22.43
N ALA A 17 -17.51 -15.36 21.73
CA ALA A 17 -18.72 -16.02 22.21
C ALA A 17 -18.46 -17.47 22.67
N LYS A 18 -17.62 -18.20 21.93
CA LYS A 18 -17.19 -19.56 22.28
C LYS A 18 -16.53 -19.61 23.64
N VAL A 19 -15.65 -18.66 23.94
CA VAL A 19 -14.88 -18.63 25.19
C VAL A 19 -15.73 -18.22 26.38
N ILE A 20 -16.66 -17.25 26.19
CA ILE A 20 -17.48 -16.73 27.29
C ILE A 20 -18.84 -17.44 27.41
N GLY A 21 -19.10 -18.47 26.61
CA GLY A 21 -20.29 -19.34 26.76
C GLY A 21 -21.55 -18.83 26.06
N ALA A 22 -21.45 -17.97 25.05
CA ALA A 22 -22.62 -17.50 24.26
C ALA A 22 -22.82 -18.36 23.00
N TYR A 23 -23.56 -19.46 23.12
CA TYR A 23 -23.67 -20.46 22.06
C TYR A 23 -24.96 -20.36 21.22
N ARG A 24 -26.03 -19.75 21.74
CA ARG A 24 -27.30 -19.64 21.04
C ARG A 24 -27.23 -18.57 19.96
N GLN A 25 -27.32 -18.99 18.72
CA GLN A 25 -27.28 -18.07 17.58
C GLN A 25 -28.67 -17.45 17.35
N GLU A 26 -28.68 -16.14 17.27
CA GLU A 26 -29.83 -15.31 16.93
C GLU A 26 -29.52 -14.45 15.71
N ASP A 27 -30.51 -13.72 15.19
CA ASP A 27 -30.30 -12.82 14.07
C ASP A 27 -29.46 -11.59 14.50
N GLY A 28 -28.21 -11.57 14.04
CA GLY A 28 -27.24 -10.49 14.31
C GLY A 28 -26.52 -10.55 15.66
N TYR A 29 -26.69 -11.60 16.48
CA TYR A 29 -25.99 -11.78 17.76
C TYR A 29 -25.96 -13.23 18.23
N LEU A 30 -25.14 -13.51 19.25
CA LEU A 30 -25.05 -14.77 19.97
C LEU A 30 -25.42 -14.54 21.43
N GLU A 31 -26.15 -15.44 22.08
CA GLU A 31 -26.59 -15.31 23.47
C GLU A 31 -26.26 -16.56 24.28
N GLY A 32 -25.90 -16.39 25.54
CA GLY A 32 -25.69 -17.48 26.47
C GLY A 32 -25.38 -17.00 27.89
N GLY A 33 -25.98 -17.66 28.89
CA GLY A 33 -25.76 -17.30 30.27
C GLY A 33 -26.05 -15.83 30.57
N ASP A 34 -25.03 -15.14 31.04
CA ASP A 34 -25.10 -13.72 31.41
C ASP A 34 -24.62 -12.77 30.31
N CYS A 35 -24.30 -13.26 29.11
CA CYS A 35 -23.74 -12.44 28.04
C CYS A 35 -24.50 -12.53 26.73
N VAL A 36 -24.43 -11.44 25.96
CA VAL A 36 -24.81 -11.35 24.57
C VAL A 36 -23.63 -10.80 23.78
N VAL A 37 -23.28 -11.46 22.66
CA VAL A 37 -22.19 -11.05 21.80
C VAL A 37 -22.74 -10.67 20.43
N SER A 38 -22.54 -9.43 20.04
CA SER A 38 -22.89 -8.94 18.72
C SER A 38 -21.67 -8.33 18.03
N TRP A 39 -21.84 -7.82 16.81
CA TRP A 39 -20.73 -7.35 16.01
C TRP A 39 -21.08 -6.16 15.14
N CYS A 40 -20.07 -5.37 14.83
CA CYS A 40 -20.08 -4.45 13.72
C CYS A 40 -19.75 -5.19 12.40
N LEU A 41 -19.86 -4.50 11.27
CA LEU A 41 -19.39 -4.95 9.96
C LEU A 41 -18.26 -4.01 9.48
N GLY A 42 -17.23 -3.85 10.31
CA GLY A 42 -16.28 -2.75 10.22
C GLY A 42 -16.98 -1.42 10.50
N HIS A 43 -16.58 -0.34 9.83
CA HIS A 43 -17.26 0.95 9.97
C HIS A 43 -18.74 0.87 9.53
N LEU A 44 -19.65 0.90 10.50
CA LEU A 44 -21.11 0.95 10.25
C LEU A 44 -21.58 2.38 9.99
N ALA A 45 -20.89 3.35 10.58
CA ALA A 45 -21.23 4.76 10.52
C ALA A 45 -20.03 5.59 10.07
N GLU A 46 -20.29 6.52 9.16
CA GLU A 46 -19.32 7.45 8.59
C GLU A 46 -19.85 8.88 8.64
N TYR A 47 -18.97 9.87 8.58
CA TYR A 47 -19.39 11.25 8.43
C TYR A 47 -20.15 11.47 7.12
N ALA A 48 -21.23 12.20 7.22
CA ALA A 48 -22.12 12.50 6.10
C ALA A 48 -21.36 13.21 4.97
N ALA A 49 -21.75 12.93 3.73
CA ALA A 49 -21.29 13.70 2.59
C ALA A 49 -21.85 15.14 2.63
N PRO A 50 -21.20 16.10 1.97
CA PRO A 50 -21.57 17.52 2.03
C PRO A 50 -23.05 17.84 1.77
N GLU A 51 -23.69 17.16 0.84
CA GLU A 51 -25.10 17.34 0.46
C GLU A 51 -26.08 17.02 1.59
N HIS A 52 -25.67 16.29 2.63
CA HIS A 52 -26.49 16.02 3.81
C HIS A 52 -26.47 17.17 4.84
N TYR A 53 -25.55 18.11 4.68
CA TYR A 53 -25.49 19.32 5.51
C TYR A 53 -26.26 20.47 4.88
N ASP A 54 -26.17 20.62 3.56
CA ASP A 54 -26.89 21.64 2.79
C ASP A 54 -27.02 21.17 1.34
N GLU A 55 -28.23 21.26 0.76
CA GLU A 55 -28.52 20.84 -0.64
C GLU A 55 -27.68 21.58 -1.67
N ARG A 56 -27.25 22.83 -1.39
CA ARG A 56 -26.37 23.61 -2.29
C ARG A 56 -25.05 22.87 -2.59
N TYR A 57 -24.59 22.00 -1.69
CA TYR A 57 -23.36 21.24 -1.87
C TYR A 57 -23.51 20.01 -2.79
N GLU A 58 -24.72 19.72 -3.28
CA GLU A 58 -24.92 18.68 -4.30
C GLU A 58 -24.18 19.05 -5.60
N ASN A 59 -24.28 20.33 -5.99
CA ASN A 59 -23.54 20.87 -7.10
C ASN A 59 -22.20 21.46 -6.62
N TRP A 60 -21.10 20.97 -7.18
CA TRP A 60 -19.80 21.48 -6.80
C TRP A 60 -19.56 22.88 -7.37
N ARG A 61 -19.50 23.88 -6.52
CA ARG A 61 -19.15 25.26 -6.84
C ARG A 61 -17.96 25.69 -6.00
N PHE A 62 -17.10 26.54 -6.55
CA PHE A 62 -15.92 27.03 -5.80
C PHE A 62 -16.35 28.04 -4.75
N GLU A 63 -17.41 28.78 -5.02
CA GLU A 63 -17.98 29.83 -4.17
C GLU A 63 -18.58 29.29 -2.87
N ASP A 64 -18.99 28.01 -2.86
CA ASP A 64 -19.54 27.34 -1.70
C ASP A 64 -18.47 26.82 -0.71
N LEU A 65 -17.17 27.07 -1.01
CA LEU A 65 -16.05 26.60 -0.17
C LEU A 65 -15.53 27.73 0.73
N PRO A 66 -15.16 27.42 1.99
CA PRO A 66 -15.07 26.09 2.60
C PRO A 66 -16.39 25.52 3.09
N ILE A 67 -16.54 24.19 2.99
CA ILE A 67 -17.61 23.44 3.67
C ILE A 67 -17.14 23.10 5.07
N LEU A 68 -17.75 23.73 6.06
CA LEU A 68 -17.43 23.57 7.49
C LEU A 68 -18.69 23.13 8.23
N PRO A 69 -18.87 21.84 8.54
CA PRO A 69 -20.01 21.39 9.33
C PRO A 69 -19.96 21.97 10.74
N VAL A 70 -21.01 22.69 11.15
CA VAL A 70 -21.19 23.17 12.52
C VAL A 70 -21.46 21.99 13.45
N GLU A 71 -22.38 21.12 13.03
CA GLU A 71 -22.67 19.86 13.71
C GLU A 71 -22.34 18.70 12.79
N TRP A 72 -21.49 17.80 13.27
CA TRP A 72 -21.05 16.64 12.50
C TRP A 72 -22.13 15.55 12.51
N LYS A 73 -22.64 15.20 11.34
CA LYS A 73 -23.66 14.15 11.16
C LYS A 73 -22.98 12.82 10.83
N LEU A 74 -23.29 11.79 11.60
CA LEU A 74 -22.91 10.41 11.30
C LEU A 74 -24.08 9.70 10.60
N LEU A 75 -23.82 9.02 9.51
CA LEU A 75 -24.81 8.24 8.76
C LEU A 75 -24.42 6.77 8.72
N VAL A 76 -25.42 5.92 8.91
CA VAL A 76 -25.26 4.46 8.78
C VAL A 76 -25.36 4.09 7.30
N HIS A 77 -24.39 3.33 6.81
CA HIS A 77 -24.39 2.84 5.43
C HIS A 77 -25.64 1.98 5.13
N ASN A 78 -26.30 2.23 4.02
CA ASN A 78 -27.60 1.59 3.71
C ASN A 78 -27.57 0.07 3.79
N THR A 79 -26.51 -0.56 3.26
CA THR A 79 -26.34 -2.02 3.28
C THR A 79 -26.08 -2.59 4.68
N LYS A 80 -25.67 -1.75 5.64
CA LYS A 80 -25.33 -2.14 7.02
C LYS A 80 -26.42 -1.79 8.03
N LYS A 81 -27.51 -1.12 7.60
CA LYS A 81 -28.64 -0.74 8.45
C LYS A 81 -29.27 -1.91 9.22
N PRO A 82 -29.46 -3.12 8.64
CA PRO A 82 -30.03 -4.24 9.40
C PRO A 82 -29.23 -4.55 10.66
N GLN A 83 -27.91 -4.72 10.53
CA GLN A 83 -27.03 -5.00 11.67
C GLN A 83 -26.97 -3.84 12.67
N PHE A 84 -26.95 -2.60 12.20
CA PHE A 84 -27.03 -1.44 13.07
C PHE A 84 -28.32 -1.43 13.91
N ASN A 85 -29.47 -1.80 13.33
CA ASN A 85 -30.74 -1.88 14.06
C ASN A 85 -30.71 -2.94 15.16
N VAL A 86 -30.04 -4.08 14.93
CA VAL A 86 -29.81 -5.09 15.98
C VAL A 86 -28.99 -4.49 17.11
N LEU A 87 -27.83 -3.88 16.79
CA LEU A 87 -26.98 -3.23 17.79
C LEU A 87 -27.69 -2.13 18.56
N ARG A 88 -28.48 -1.28 17.89
CA ARG A 88 -29.28 -0.23 18.53
C ARG A 88 -30.29 -0.80 19.50
N LYS A 89 -30.99 -1.91 19.14
CA LYS A 89 -31.95 -2.58 20.02
C LYS A 89 -31.24 -3.15 21.26
N LEU A 90 -30.10 -3.80 21.08
CA LEU A 90 -29.30 -4.36 22.16
C LEU A 90 -28.76 -3.26 23.09
N LEU A 91 -28.13 -2.22 22.54
CA LEU A 91 -27.54 -1.11 23.29
C LEU A 91 -28.55 -0.26 24.07
N ARG A 92 -29.83 -0.25 23.68
CA ARG A 92 -30.91 0.40 24.40
C ARG A 92 -31.65 -0.52 25.38
N SER A 93 -31.28 -1.80 25.39
CA SER A 93 -31.96 -2.76 26.29
C SER A 93 -31.54 -2.51 27.73
N LYS A 94 -32.55 -2.51 28.63
CA LYS A 94 -32.35 -2.43 30.08
C LYS A 94 -31.88 -3.76 30.72
N LYS A 95 -31.61 -4.77 29.89
CA LYS A 95 -31.18 -6.11 30.36
C LYS A 95 -29.70 -6.17 30.74
N PHE A 96 -28.88 -5.21 30.29
CA PHE A 96 -27.45 -5.21 30.47
C PHE A 96 -27.01 -4.17 31.49
N ASP A 97 -26.04 -4.55 32.31
CA ASP A 97 -25.43 -3.69 33.32
C ASP A 97 -24.30 -2.84 32.69
N TYR A 98 -23.61 -3.36 31.64
CA TYR A 98 -22.57 -2.68 30.91
C TYR A 98 -22.39 -3.28 29.52
N VAL A 99 -21.65 -2.57 28.69
CA VAL A 99 -21.24 -3.02 27.36
C VAL A 99 -19.71 -3.11 27.26
N VAL A 100 -19.21 -4.19 26.67
CA VAL A 100 -17.78 -4.39 26.40
C VAL A 100 -17.49 -4.02 24.95
N ASN A 101 -16.63 -3.02 24.76
CA ASN A 101 -16.00 -2.77 23.47
C ASN A 101 -14.92 -3.83 23.21
N ALA A 102 -15.21 -4.76 22.33
CA ALA A 102 -14.32 -5.83 21.88
C ALA A 102 -13.94 -5.68 20.39
N CYS A 103 -14.03 -4.45 19.85
CA CYS A 103 -13.44 -4.13 18.56
C CYS A 103 -11.92 -4.15 18.66
N ASP A 104 -11.25 -4.24 17.51
CA ASP A 104 -9.81 -4.33 17.43
C ASP A 104 -9.14 -3.26 18.32
N ALA A 105 -8.03 -3.62 18.97
CA ALA A 105 -7.32 -2.70 19.84
C ALA A 105 -6.60 -1.64 18.99
N GLY A 106 -7.00 -0.38 19.14
CA GLY A 106 -6.46 0.74 18.38
C GLY A 106 -7.51 1.82 18.08
N ARG A 107 -7.07 2.93 17.46
CA ARG A 107 -7.90 4.09 17.10
C ARG A 107 -9.13 3.72 16.26
N GLU A 108 -8.95 2.81 15.28
CA GLU A 108 -10.04 2.42 14.38
C GLU A 108 -11.12 1.64 15.11
N GLY A 109 -10.77 0.65 15.92
CA GLY A 109 -11.73 -0.15 16.67
C GLY A 109 -12.49 0.70 17.71
N GLU A 110 -11.79 1.67 18.32
CA GLU A 110 -12.44 2.62 19.24
C GLU A 110 -13.44 3.50 18.49
N ALA A 111 -13.09 4.04 17.31
CA ALA A 111 -14.00 4.82 16.48
C ALA A 111 -15.21 4.01 16.01
N ILE A 112 -15.01 2.76 15.57
CA ILE A 112 -16.10 1.87 15.12
C ILE A 112 -17.13 1.68 16.22
N PHE A 113 -16.68 1.31 17.42
CA PHE A 113 -17.56 1.07 18.56
C PHE A 113 -18.25 2.36 19.02
N ARG A 114 -17.49 3.43 19.31
CA ARG A 114 -18.01 4.67 19.89
C ARG A 114 -19.03 5.37 19.00
N ARG A 115 -18.83 5.35 17.69
CA ARG A 115 -19.81 5.91 16.73
C ARG A 115 -21.12 5.15 16.73
N VAL A 116 -21.07 3.82 16.78
CA VAL A 116 -22.28 2.97 16.88
C VAL A 116 -22.97 3.19 18.22
N TYR A 117 -22.20 3.24 19.31
CA TYR A 117 -22.73 3.51 20.65
C TYR A 117 -23.43 4.87 20.73
N ALA A 118 -22.80 5.93 20.21
CA ALA A 118 -23.39 7.28 20.18
C ALA A 118 -24.66 7.34 19.33
N LEU A 119 -24.62 6.79 18.09
CA LEU A 119 -25.80 6.74 17.22
C LEU A 119 -26.95 5.89 17.78
N ALA A 120 -26.63 4.85 18.51
CA ALA A 120 -27.64 4.07 19.24
C ALA A 120 -28.28 4.87 20.39
N GLY A 121 -27.62 5.92 20.90
CA GLY A 121 -28.05 6.68 22.07
C GLY A 121 -28.02 5.84 23.33
N SER A 122 -27.02 4.98 23.48
CA SER A 122 -26.83 4.13 24.65
C SER A 122 -26.30 4.94 25.84
N LYS A 123 -26.59 4.48 27.05
CA LYS A 123 -26.06 5.02 28.31
C LYS A 123 -25.40 3.93 29.16
N LEU A 124 -25.21 2.75 28.61
CA LEU A 124 -24.57 1.65 29.33
C LEU A 124 -23.10 2.01 29.66
N PRO A 125 -22.64 1.72 30.90
CA PRO A 125 -21.21 1.83 31.20
C PRO A 125 -20.37 1.04 30.18
N ILE A 126 -19.26 1.62 29.71
CA ILE A 126 -18.39 0.98 28.73
C ILE A 126 -17.22 0.32 29.45
N LYS A 127 -16.93 -0.92 29.12
CA LYS A 127 -15.69 -1.61 29.44
C LYS A 127 -14.93 -1.92 28.17
N ARG A 128 -13.61 -2.03 28.23
CA ARG A 128 -12.74 -2.27 27.08
C ARG A 128 -12.02 -3.60 27.20
N LEU A 129 -12.22 -4.46 26.24
CA LEU A 129 -11.41 -5.66 26.03
C LEU A 129 -10.21 -5.28 25.11
N TRP A 130 -9.00 -5.37 25.62
CA TRP A 130 -7.77 -5.05 24.87
C TRP A 130 -6.92 -6.30 24.76
N ILE A 131 -6.92 -6.95 23.59
CA ILE A 131 -6.21 -8.19 23.32
C ILE A 131 -5.48 -8.14 22.00
N SER A 132 -4.32 -8.78 21.93
CA SER A 132 -3.46 -8.86 20.74
C SER A 132 -3.51 -10.23 20.05
N SER A 133 -4.22 -11.20 20.63
CA SER A 133 -4.42 -12.54 20.05
C SER A 133 -5.86 -12.99 20.23
N MET A 134 -6.32 -13.84 19.29
CA MET A 134 -7.65 -14.47 19.33
C MET A 134 -7.62 -15.90 19.91
N GLU A 135 -6.51 -16.32 20.49
CA GLU A 135 -6.43 -17.60 21.23
C GLU A 135 -7.37 -17.58 22.43
N ASP A 136 -7.96 -18.74 22.72
CA ASP A 136 -8.97 -18.85 23.76
C ASP A 136 -8.45 -18.38 25.14
N ALA A 137 -7.17 -18.67 25.45
CA ALA A 137 -6.53 -18.20 26.69
C ALA A 137 -6.34 -16.68 26.76
N ALA A 138 -5.99 -16.04 25.64
CA ALA A 138 -5.82 -14.58 25.56
C ALA A 138 -7.19 -13.86 25.72
N ILE A 139 -8.25 -14.41 25.13
CA ILE A 139 -9.60 -13.89 25.30
C ILE A 139 -10.02 -14.00 26.76
N GLN A 140 -9.83 -15.17 27.41
CA GLN A 140 -10.19 -15.39 28.80
C GLN A 140 -9.47 -14.41 29.73
N GLN A 141 -8.15 -14.28 29.59
CA GLN A 141 -7.35 -13.34 30.38
C GLN A 141 -7.77 -11.88 30.13
N GLY A 142 -8.15 -11.53 28.90
CA GLY A 142 -8.64 -10.20 28.56
C GLY A 142 -9.97 -9.87 29.27
N PHE A 143 -10.90 -10.83 29.41
CA PHE A 143 -12.13 -10.66 30.15
C PHE A 143 -11.93 -10.54 31.66
N GLU A 144 -10.90 -11.18 32.20
CA GLU A 144 -10.51 -11.03 33.62
C GLU A 144 -9.91 -9.65 33.90
N ASN A 145 -9.37 -8.98 32.89
CA ASN A 145 -8.67 -7.69 32.96
C ASN A 145 -9.35 -6.57 32.18
N LEU A 146 -10.69 -6.56 32.09
CA LEU A 146 -11.45 -5.49 31.41
C LEU A 146 -11.15 -4.12 32.03
N LYS A 147 -10.81 -3.17 31.18
CA LYS A 147 -10.51 -1.79 31.55
C LYS A 147 -11.74 -0.90 31.46
N ASP A 148 -11.68 0.26 32.14
CA ASP A 148 -12.73 1.25 32.00
C ASP A 148 -12.70 1.91 30.63
N GLY A 149 -13.87 2.10 30.01
CA GLY A 149 -13.95 2.75 28.70
C GLY A 149 -13.42 4.18 28.71
N ALA A 150 -13.49 4.90 29.83
CA ALA A 150 -12.99 6.27 29.93
C ALA A 150 -11.47 6.39 29.76
N GLU A 151 -10.70 5.34 30.05
CA GLU A 151 -9.25 5.32 29.82
C GLU A 151 -8.89 5.52 28.32
N TYR A 152 -9.84 5.28 27.41
CA TYR A 152 -9.68 5.38 25.96
C TYR A 152 -10.33 6.61 25.33
N ASP A 153 -10.77 7.59 26.12
CA ASP A 153 -11.43 8.80 25.59
C ASP A 153 -10.49 9.65 24.74
N ASN A 154 -9.22 9.78 25.14
CA ASN A 154 -8.22 10.49 24.34
C ASN A 154 -7.91 9.77 23.01
N LEU A 155 -7.86 8.44 23.03
CA LEU A 155 -7.68 7.62 21.82
C LEU A 155 -8.87 7.83 20.84
N PHE A 156 -10.09 7.86 21.36
CA PHE A 156 -11.27 8.17 20.58
C PHE A 156 -11.24 9.60 20.05
N ALA A 157 -10.88 10.58 20.86
CA ALA A 157 -10.77 11.98 20.45
C ALA A 157 -9.77 12.15 19.31
N ALA A 158 -8.60 11.50 19.38
CA ALA A 158 -7.60 11.50 18.31
C ALA A 158 -8.14 10.88 17.00
N SER A 159 -8.88 9.77 17.10
CA SER A 159 -9.49 9.13 15.93
C SER A 159 -10.55 10.03 15.26
N GLU A 160 -11.36 10.73 16.05
CA GLU A 160 -12.38 11.66 15.56
C GLU A 160 -11.74 12.90 14.91
N CYS A 161 -10.73 13.49 15.53
CA CYS A 161 -10.00 14.62 14.97
C CYS A 161 -9.36 14.24 13.63
N ARG A 162 -8.74 13.07 13.55
CA ARG A 162 -8.17 12.55 12.29
C ARG A 162 -9.22 12.42 11.21
N ALA A 163 -10.36 11.80 11.52
CA ALA A 163 -11.44 11.58 10.55
C ALA A 163 -12.04 12.90 10.05
N LYS A 164 -12.24 13.87 10.94
CA LYS A 164 -12.73 15.22 10.60
C LYS A 164 -11.73 15.99 9.75
N ALA A 165 -10.45 15.96 10.11
CA ALA A 165 -9.39 16.60 9.35
C ALA A 165 -9.25 16.01 7.93
N ASP A 166 -9.22 14.68 7.80
CA ASP A 166 -9.17 13.99 6.52
C ASP A 166 -10.43 14.32 5.66
N TRP A 167 -11.61 14.43 6.28
CA TRP A 167 -12.83 14.85 5.60
C TRP A 167 -12.74 16.32 5.12
N LEU A 168 -12.35 17.25 5.99
CA LEU A 168 -12.26 18.69 5.66
C LEU A 168 -11.30 18.93 4.51
N ILE A 169 -10.09 18.44 4.60
CA ILE A 169 -9.07 18.64 3.55
C ILE A 169 -9.42 17.85 2.29
N GLY A 170 -9.89 16.61 2.44
CA GLY A 170 -10.25 15.75 1.32
C GLY A 170 -11.43 16.28 0.51
N MET A 171 -12.51 16.66 1.18
CA MET A 171 -13.73 17.16 0.51
C MET A 171 -13.53 18.55 -0.10
N ASN A 172 -13.05 19.50 0.70
CA ASN A 172 -12.83 20.86 0.23
C ASN A 172 -11.73 20.93 -0.83
N GLY A 173 -10.58 20.29 -0.60
CA GLY A 173 -9.48 20.24 -1.54
C GLY A 173 -9.87 19.59 -2.86
N THR A 174 -10.50 18.39 -2.80
CA THR A 174 -10.95 17.70 -4.01
C THR A 174 -11.91 18.56 -4.85
N ARG A 175 -12.88 19.23 -4.21
CA ARG A 175 -13.82 20.11 -4.89
C ARG A 175 -13.14 21.35 -5.47
N ALA A 176 -12.31 22.02 -4.64
CA ALA A 176 -11.60 23.24 -5.02
C ALA A 176 -10.69 23.01 -6.23
N PHE A 177 -9.79 22.02 -6.16
CA PHE A 177 -8.89 21.69 -7.26
C PHE A 177 -9.64 21.20 -8.50
N THR A 178 -10.67 20.35 -8.32
CA THR A 178 -11.51 19.89 -9.45
C THR A 178 -12.19 21.05 -10.18
N LYS A 179 -12.73 22.01 -9.46
CA LYS A 179 -13.41 23.16 -10.08
C LYS A 179 -12.42 24.12 -10.72
N LYS A 180 -11.27 24.36 -10.06
CA LYS A 180 -10.24 25.26 -10.57
C LYS A 180 -9.62 24.76 -11.87
N TYR A 181 -9.33 23.44 -11.96
CA TYR A 181 -8.64 22.84 -13.10
C TYR A 181 -9.53 22.05 -14.05
N GLY A 182 -10.85 22.10 -13.87
CA GLY A 182 -11.84 21.49 -14.78
C GLY A 182 -11.78 19.96 -14.89
N ARG A 183 -10.98 19.29 -14.03
CA ARG A 183 -10.77 17.86 -14.00
C ARG A 183 -10.85 17.35 -12.57
N LYS A 184 -11.42 16.13 -12.35
CA LYS A 184 -11.46 15.51 -11.04
C LYS A 184 -10.03 15.32 -10.51
N GLN A 185 -9.71 16.06 -9.45
CA GLN A 185 -8.45 15.93 -8.70
C GLN A 185 -8.75 15.52 -7.28
N THR A 186 -8.30 14.33 -6.90
CA THR A 186 -8.50 13.87 -5.53
C THR A 186 -7.34 14.36 -4.68
N ILE A 187 -7.66 15.13 -3.65
CA ILE A 187 -6.71 15.60 -2.65
C ILE A 187 -6.86 14.74 -1.41
N GLY A 188 -5.74 14.36 -0.82
CA GLY A 188 -5.72 13.60 0.42
C GLY A 188 -4.36 13.66 1.08
N ARG A 189 -4.34 13.77 2.40
CA ARG A 189 -3.17 13.96 3.24
C ARG A 189 -2.03 12.97 2.97
N VAL A 190 -2.35 11.70 2.76
CA VAL A 190 -1.36 10.65 2.47
C VAL A 190 -1.28 10.34 0.97
N GLN A 191 -2.41 10.34 0.28
CA GLN A 191 -2.49 10.02 -1.14
C GLN A 191 -1.69 10.99 -2.01
N THR A 192 -1.83 12.30 -1.75
CA THR A 192 -1.18 13.34 -2.55
C THR A 192 0.35 13.30 -2.43
N PRO A 193 0.96 13.27 -1.23
CA PRO A 193 2.41 13.12 -1.08
C PRO A 193 2.94 11.79 -1.67
N THR A 194 2.21 10.69 -1.53
CA THR A 194 2.63 9.41 -2.11
C THR A 194 2.68 9.48 -3.63
N LEU A 195 1.69 10.11 -4.27
CA LEU A 195 1.69 10.33 -5.72
C LEU A 195 2.83 11.28 -6.13
N ALA A 196 3.11 12.32 -5.34
CA ALA A 196 4.23 13.24 -5.57
C ALA A 196 5.59 12.49 -5.58
N MET A 197 5.83 11.60 -4.61
CA MET A 197 7.05 10.77 -4.59
C MET A 197 7.23 9.93 -5.86
N LEU A 198 6.14 9.34 -6.37
CA LEU A 198 6.15 8.55 -7.60
C LEU A 198 6.47 9.43 -8.82
N THR A 199 5.83 10.60 -8.92
CA THR A 199 6.02 11.51 -10.05
C THR A 199 7.40 12.14 -10.06
N GLU A 200 7.96 12.51 -8.91
CA GLU A 200 9.32 13.00 -8.78
C GLU A 200 10.36 11.93 -9.16
N ARG A 201 10.15 10.69 -8.73
CA ARG A 201 11.01 9.57 -9.11
C ARG A 201 10.98 9.37 -10.63
N GLN A 202 9.80 9.41 -11.23
CA GLN A 202 9.64 9.26 -12.68
C GLN A 202 10.31 10.42 -13.44
N ALA A 203 10.19 11.66 -12.97
CA ALA A 203 10.87 12.80 -13.55
C ALA A 203 12.41 12.66 -13.49
N LYS A 204 12.96 12.19 -12.35
CA LYS A 204 14.40 11.91 -12.22
C LYS A 204 14.87 10.81 -13.19
N ILE A 205 14.02 9.83 -13.49
CA ILE A 205 14.35 8.77 -14.46
C ILE A 205 14.31 9.32 -15.89
N GLN A 206 13.29 10.10 -16.23
CA GLN A 206 13.11 10.65 -17.58
C GLN A 206 14.16 11.71 -17.93
N ASN A 207 14.55 12.52 -16.95
CA ASN A 207 15.56 13.58 -17.15
C ASN A 207 16.99 13.11 -16.91
N PHE A 208 17.18 11.80 -16.66
CA PHE A 208 18.50 11.25 -16.40
C PHE A 208 19.34 11.25 -17.69
N VAL A 209 20.52 11.85 -17.61
CA VAL A 209 21.51 11.81 -18.68
C VAL A 209 22.48 10.67 -18.39
N LYS A 210 22.56 9.74 -19.33
CA LYS A 210 23.45 8.59 -19.24
C LYS A 210 24.88 9.02 -19.58
N GLU A 211 25.78 8.95 -18.62
CA GLU A 211 27.18 9.32 -18.80
C GLU A 211 28.06 8.05 -18.83
N PRO A 212 29.02 7.93 -19.77
CA PRO A 212 29.98 6.84 -19.79
C PRO A 212 31.01 7.02 -18.66
N TYR A 213 31.50 5.91 -18.16
CA TYR A 213 32.67 5.84 -17.32
C TYR A 213 33.50 4.63 -17.70
N TYR A 214 34.79 4.67 -17.35
CA TYR A 214 35.77 3.65 -17.72
C TYR A 214 36.47 3.13 -16.47
N LYS A 215 36.79 1.87 -16.48
CA LYS A 215 37.63 1.17 -15.48
C LYS A 215 38.59 0.26 -16.19
N VAL A 216 39.73 -0.02 -15.58
CA VAL A 216 40.65 -1.05 -16.04
C VAL A 216 40.59 -2.20 -15.04
N GLU A 217 40.35 -3.40 -15.56
CA GLU A 217 40.36 -4.66 -14.84
C GLU A 217 41.66 -5.34 -15.04
N LEU A 218 42.40 -5.64 -13.96
CA LEU A 218 43.58 -6.47 -13.98
C LEU A 218 43.22 -7.90 -13.59
N SER A 219 43.67 -8.85 -14.39
CA SER A 219 43.50 -10.27 -14.08
C SER A 219 44.86 -10.99 -14.20
N GLY A 220 45.17 -11.82 -13.19
CA GLY A 220 46.38 -12.62 -13.17
C GLY A 220 46.48 -13.49 -11.91
N ALA A 221 47.04 -14.68 -11.99
CA ALA A 221 47.20 -15.63 -10.90
C ALA A 221 45.92 -15.87 -10.05
N GLY A 222 44.74 -15.80 -10.68
CA GLY A 222 43.45 -15.97 -9.98
C GLY A 222 42.95 -14.72 -9.25
N VAL A 223 43.64 -13.60 -9.36
CA VAL A 223 43.22 -12.31 -8.80
C VAL A 223 42.57 -11.47 -9.90
N VAL A 224 41.44 -10.86 -9.58
CA VAL A 224 40.77 -9.85 -10.42
C VAL A 224 40.63 -8.57 -9.60
N ALA A 225 41.33 -7.51 -10.03
CA ALA A 225 41.29 -6.21 -9.34
C ALA A 225 40.89 -5.11 -10.33
N VAL A 226 40.20 -4.09 -9.86
CA VAL A 226 39.61 -3.04 -10.71
C VAL A 226 40.13 -1.67 -10.25
N SER A 227 40.46 -0.83 -11.25
CA SER A 227 40.87 0.56 -11.02
C SER A 227 39.72 1.41 -10.44
N GLU A 228 40.03 2.61 -9.99
CA GLU A 228 39.03 3.66 -9.79
C GLU A 228 38.29 3.97 -11.10
N GLN A 229 37.09 4.55 -10.93
CA GLN A 229 36.26 4.96 -12.06
C GLN A 229 36.81 6.25 -12.69
N MET A 230 37.01 6.23 -14.00
CA MET A 230 37.53 7.34 -14.81
C MET A 230 36.41 7.88 -15.72
N ALA A 231 36.31 9.20 -15.79
CA ALA A 231 35.30 9.87 -16.64
C ALA A 231 35.77 9.90 -18.13
N GLN A 232 37.07 9.96 -18.36
CA GLN A 232 37.66 10.06 -19.71
C GLN A 232 38.26 8.73 -20.17
N GLU A 233 37.96 8.33 -21.39
CA GLU A 233 38.43 7.09 -22.00
C GLU A 233 39.93 7.04 -22.11
N GLN A 234 40.57 8.14 -22.53
CA GLN A 234 42.01 8.26 -22.68
C GLN A 234 42.80 7.92 -21.40
N ASN A 235 42.20 8.28 -20.22
CA ASN A 235 42.84 7.92 -18.95
C ASN A 235 42.87 6.40 -18.75
N ALA A 236 41.77 5.72 -19.11
CA ALA A 236 41.70 4.26 -19.03
C ALA A 236 42.64 3.57 -20.05
N ASP A 237 42.76 4.11 -21.26
CA ASP A 237 43.70 3.61 -22.27
C ASP A 237 45.15 3.73 -21.78
N THR A 238 45.51 4.86 -21.17
CA THR A 238 46.82 5.09 -20.57
C THR A 238 47.11 4.09 -19.44
N VAL A 239 46.12 3.82 -18.59
CA VAL A 239 46.25 2.86 -17.48
C VAL A 239 46.39 1.44 -18.02
N GLN A 240 45.57 1.06 -19.00
CA GLN A 240 45.64 -0.25 -19.65
C GLN A 240 47.00 -0.48 -20.28
N ALA A 241 47.45 0.43 -21.15
CA ALA A 241 48.73 0.30 -21.87
C ALA A 241 49.91 0.23 -20.90
N ALA A 242 49.87 0.92 -19.78
CA ALA A 242 50.93 0.91 -18.78
C ALA A 242 51.01 -0.40 -17.99
N CYS A 243 49.88 -1.09 -17.81
CA CYS A 243 49.80 -2.25 -16.92
C CYS A 243 49.71 -3.59 -17.66
N ASP A 244 49.28 -3.61 -18.90
CA ASP A 244 49.10 -4.85 -19.66
C ASP A 244 50.46 -5.58 -19.89
N GLY A 245 50.48 -6.88 -19.61
CA GLY A 245 51.68 -7.71 -19.69
C GLY A 245 52.74 -7.43 -18.61
N GLN A 246 52.46 -6.53 -17.65
CA GLN A 246 53.41 -6.16 -16.59
C GLN A 246 53.22 -7.03 -15.35
N CYS A 247 54.22 -6.97 -14.43
CA CYS A 247 54.02 -7.56 -13.11
C CYS A 247 53.23 -6.63 -12.18
N ALA A 248 52.48 -7.22 -11.29
CA ALA A 248 51.78 -6.49 -10.22
C ALA A 248 52.12 -7.08 -8.85
N VAL A 249 51.97 -6.30 -7.82
CA VAL A 249 52.28 -6.71 -6.43
C VAL A 249 51.05 -6.47 -5.55
N VAL A 250 50.74 -7.41 -4.67
CA VAL A 250 49.73 -7.22 -3.60
C VAL A 250 50.29 -6.22 -2.59
N GLY A 251 49.83 -4.97 -2.66
CA GLY A 251 50.34 -3.86 -1.84
C GLY A 251 49.81 -3.92 -0.40
N SER A 252 48.48 -4.08 -0.23
CA SER A 252 47.91 -4.24 1.09
C SER A 252 46.68 -5.20 1.09
N ILE A 253 46.46 -5.80 2.22
CA ILE A 253 45.29 -6.65 2.50
C ILE A 253 44.63 -6.14 3.78
N GLU A 254 43.51 -5.43 3.63
CA GLU A 254 42.73 -4.90 4.75
C GLU A 254 41.55 -5.81 5.05
N ARG A 255 41.47 -6.29 6.28
CA ARG A 255 40.39 -7.14 6.76
C ARG A 255 39.52 -6.40 7.74
N LYS A 256 38.24 -6.32 7.45
CA LYS A 256 37.24 -5.70 8.32
C LYS A 256 36.21 -6.73 8.73
N ARG A 257 36.22 -7.14 9.99
CA ARG A 257 35.17 -7.98 10.55
C ARG A 257 33.87 -7.21 10.62
N VAL A 258 32.83 -7.76 10.00
CA VAL A 258 31.48 -7.22 9.96
C VAL A 258 30.53 -8.20 10.62
N GLU A 259 29.83 -7.71 11.62
CA GLU A 259 28.76 -8.44 12.28
C GLU A 259 27.41 -7.85 11.90
N LYS A 260 26.54 -8.65 11.30
CA LYS A 260 25.15 -8.29 11.01
C LYS A 260 24.25 -9.05 11.97
N LYS A 261 23.56 -8.31 12.82
CA LYS A 261 22.58 -8.86 13.76
C LYS A 261 21.41 -9.50 13.01
N PRO A 262 20.73 -10.49 13.60
CA PRO A 262 19.51 -11.06 13.06
C PRO A 262 18.47 -10.00 12.74
N PRO A 263 17.60 -10.25 11.75
CA PRO A 263 16.50 -9.34 11.45
C PRO A 263 15.53 -9.29 12.63
N LYS A 264 14.83 -8.19 12.78
CA LYS A 264 13.74 -8.07 13.74
C LYS A 264 12.53 -8.88 13.27
N LEU A 265 11.56 -9.07 14.16
CA LEU A 265 10.26 -9.66 13.83
C LEU A 265 9.51 -8.78 12.83
N TYR A 266 8.40 -9.29 12.30
CA TYR A 266 7.56 -8.52 11.40
C TYR A 266 6.62 -7.55 12.13
N ASP A 267 6.63 -6.29 11.69
CA ASP A 267 5.45 -5.45 11.65
C ASP A 267 4.70 -5.65 10.31
N LEU A 268 3.53 -5.03 10.16
CA LEU A 268 2.75 -5.17 8.93
C LEU A 268 3.50 -4.63 7.70
N THR A 269 4.15 -3.48 7.81
CA THR A 269 4.84 -2.84 6.68
C THR A 269 6.00 -3.70 6.18
N THR A 270 6.83 -4.20 7.09
CA THR A 270 7.97 -5.05 6.73
C THR A 270 7.51 -6.37 6.10
N LEU A 271 6.43 -6.98 6.61
CA LEU A 271 5.85 -8.17 6.00
C LEU A 271 5.33 -7.88 4.58
N GLN A 272 4.60 -6.78 4.37
CA GLN A 272 4.12 -6.37 3.04
C GLN A 272 5.27 -6.14 2.06
N ARG A 273 6.34 -5.48 2.52
CA ARG A 273 7.54 -5.22 1.72
C ARG A 273 8.22 -6.52 1.30
N GLU A 274 8.46 -7.44 2.21
CA GLU A 274 9.12 -8.71 1.91
C GLU A 274 8.24 -9.64 1.08
N ALA A 275 6.93 -9.69 1.31
CA ALA A 275 5.99 -10.42 0.47
C ALA A 275 5.95 -9.88 -0.99
N ASN A 276 6.05 -8.56 -1.16
CA ASN A 276 6.19 -7.97 -2.50
C ASN A 276 7.56 -8.30 -3.12
N ARG A 277 8.64 -8.21 -2.35
CA ARG A 277 10.00 -8.50 -2.84
C ARG A 277 10.13 -9.94 -3.28
N TYR A 278 9.72 -10.88 -2.48
CA TYR A 278 9.93 -12.31 -2.73
C TYR A 278 8.88 -12.90 -3.66
N TYR A 279 7.60 -12.58 -3.46
CA TYR A 279 6.49 -13.25 -4.15
C TYR A 279 5.74 -12.35 -5.13
N GLY A 280 6.04 -11.05 -5.18
CA GLY A 280 5.31 -10.09 -6.02
C GLY A 280 3.90 -9.79 -5.54
N MET A 281 3.54 -10.17 -4.31
CA MET A 281 2.24 -9.88 -3.73
C MET A 281 2.08 -8.38 -3.48
N THR A 282 0.88 -7.84 -3.71
CA THR A 282 0.58 -6.46 -3.33
C THR A 282 0.42 -6.33 -1.82
N ALA A 283 0.59 -5.11 -1.29
CA ALA A 283 0.36 -4.82 0.12
C ALA A 283 -1.07 -5.18 0.56
N SER A 284 -2.05 -4.99 -0.33
CA SER A 284 -3.45 -5.35 -0.10
C SER A 284 -3.66 -6.87 -0.02
N GLN A 285 -3.07 -7.63 -0.95
CA GLN A 285 -3.13 -9.10 -0.93
C GLN A 285 -2.47 -9.68 0.32
N THR A 286 -1.33 -9.11 0.72
CA THR A 286 -0.62 -9.51 1.95
C THR A 286 -1.49 -9.25 3.18
N LEU A 287 -2.08 -8.06 3.29
CA LEU A 287 -2.96 -7.71 4.42
C LEU A 287 -4.20 -8.61 4.47
N GLN A 288 -4.81 -8.89 3.33
CA GLN A 288 -5.99 -9.77 3.27
C GLN A 288 -5.64 -11.18 3.76
N ALA A 289 -4.58 -11.79 3.23
CA ALA A 289 -4.15 -13.14 3.65
C ALA A 289 -3.78 -13.19 5.14
N LEU A 290 -3.10 -12.15 5.63
CA LEU A 290 -2.74 -12.03 7.03
C LEU A 290 -3.96 -11.88 7.94
N GLN A 291 -4.96 -11.10 7.51
CA GLN A 291 -6.23 -10.94 8.24
C GLN A 291 -7.01 -12.26 8.33
N GLU A 292 -7.06 -13.02 7.23
CA GLU A 292 -7.67 -14.34 7.21
C GLU A 292 -6.95 -15.31 8.15
N LEU A 293 -5.61 -15.35 8.14
CA LEU A 293 -4.81 -16.15 9.07
C LEU A 293 -5.06 -15.77 10.54
N TYR A 294 -5.22 -14.49 10.84
CA TYR A 294 -5.57 -14.01 12.17
C TYR A 294 -6.97 -14.50 12.61
N GLU A 295 -7.96 -14.39 11.73
CA GLU A 295 -9.33 -14.85 12.01
C GLU A 295 -9.42 -16.37 12.17
N GLU A 296 -8.52 -17.12 11.51
CA GLU A 296 -8.33 -18.56 11.66
C GLU A 296 -7.45 -18.92 12.90
N LYS A 297 -7.02 -17.94 13.70
CA LYS A 297 -6.19 -18.09 14.91
C LYS A 297 -4.78 -18.64 14.65
N LEU A 298 -4.27 -18.48 13.43
CA LEU A 298 -2.97 -19.00 13.04
C LEU A 298 -1.83 -17.99 13.27
N VAL A 299 -2.14 -16.71 13.37
CA VAL A 299 -1.19 -15.62 13.65
C VAL A 299 -1.78 -14.63 14.66
N THR A 300 -0.91 -13.78 15.25
CA THR A 300 -1.31 -12.68 16.11
C THR A 300 -1.87 -11.50 15.31
N TYR A 301 -2.28 -10.43 16.00
CA TYR A 301 -2.95 -9.27 15.38
C TYR A 301 -2.15 -8.67 14.21
N PRO A 302 -2.78 -8.45 13.05
CA PRO A 302 -2.06 -8.11 11.82
C PRO A 302 -1.63 -6.64 11.71
N ARG A 303 -2.31 -5.70 12.38
CA ARG A 303 -2.09 -4.26 12.18
C ARG A 303 -1.22 -3.67 13.28
N THR A 304 0.02 -4.10 13.35
CA THR A 304 1.02 -3.61 14.30
C THR A 304 2.15 -2.88 13.59
N ASP A 305 2.74 -1.91 14.26
CA ASP A 305 3.97 -1.22 13.88
C ASP A 305 5.18 -1.68 14.70
N SER A 306 4.97 -2.56 15.69
CA SER A 306 6.05 -3.12 16.49
C SER A 306 6.74 -4.30 15.80
N GLN A 307 8.06 -4.33 15.96
CA GLN A 307 8.95 -5.44 15.55
C GLN A 307 9.50 -6.21 16.76
N PHE A 308 8.89 -6.02 17.92
CA PHE A 308 9.32 -6.61 19.19
C PHE A 308 8.13 -7.21 19.94
N VAL A 309 8.42 -8.03 20.93
CA VAL A 309 7.46 -8.55 21.90
C VAL A 309 7.77 -8.03 23.30
N THR A 310 6.82 -8.15 24.21
CA THR A 310 6.97 -7.78 25.63
C THR A 310 7.54 -8.94 26.45
N GLU A 311 8.06 -8.64 27.64
CA GLU A 311 8.72 -9.64 28.53
C GLU A 311 7.77 -10.75 28.97
N ASP A 312 6.49 -10.45 29.16
CA ASP A 312 5.46 -11.45 29.52
C ASP A 312 5.26 -12.52 28.44
N MET A 313 5.62 -12.22 27.18
CA MET A 313 5.56 -13.15 26.05
C MET A 313 6.78 -14.06 25.93
N ARG A 314 7.83 -13.91 26.75
CA ARG A 314 9.07 -14.68 26.67
C ARG A 314 8.82 -16.19 26.56
N LYS A 315 8.07 -16.75 27.49
CA LYS A 315 7.76 -18.20 27.51
C LYS A 315 7.00 -18.66 26.27
N THR A 316 6.10 -17.83 25.76
CA THR A 316 5.33 -18.12 24.54
C THR A 316 6.28 -18.19 23.34
N VAL A 317 7.18 -17.20 23.20
CA VAL A 317 8.14 -17.16 22.09
C VAL A 317 9.13 -18.32 22.18
N GLU A 318 9.67 -18.64 23.35
CA GLU A 318 10.54 -19.82 23.58
C GLU A 318 9.85 -21.12 23.15
N SER A 319 8.58 -21.29 23.54
CA SER A 319 7.79 -22.48 23.17
C SER A 319 7.53 -22.54 21.65
N LEU A 320 7.28 -21.42 21.02
CA LEU A 320 7.11 -21.33 19.55
C LEU A 320 8.40 -21.69 18.82
N VAL A 321 9.53 -21.14 19.24
CA VAL A 321 10.84 -21.42 18.62
C VAL A 321 11.20 -22.89 18.79
N LEU A 322 11.01 -23.45 19.97
CA LEU A 322 11.23 -24.87 20.21
C LEU A 322 10.35 -25.75 19.30
N ALA A 323 9.08 -25.41 19.13
CA ALA A 323 8.17 -26.15 18.27
C ALA A 323 8.52 -26.05 16.77
N LEU A 324 9.12 -24.93 16.33
CA LEU A 324 9.41 -24.64 14.93
C LEU A 324 10.82 -25.06 14.49
N ASP A 325 11.82 -24.90 15.35
CA ASP A 325 13.24 -25.14 15.04
C ASP A 325 13.83 -26.36 15.78
N GLY A 326 13.08 -26.93 16.73
CA GLY A 326 13.47 -28.13 17.46
C GLY A 326 14.57 -27.90 18.53
N ALA A 327 15.03 -26.68 18.73
CA ALA A 327 16.07 -26.30 19.68
C ALA A 327 15.64 -25.07 20.51
N ALA A 328 16.09 -25.03 21.75
CA ALA A 328 15.94 -23.85 22.59
C ALA A 328 16.86 -22.73 22.09
N ALA A 329 16.35 -21.51 22.03
CA ALA A 329 17.12 -20.33 21.61
C ALA A 329 16.96 -19.20 22.63
N ASP A 330 17.96 -18.30 22.70
CA ASP A 330 17.84 -17.06 23.45
C ASP A 330 16.93 -16.09 22.68
N VAL A 331 15.77 -15.79 23.24
CA VAL A 331 14.78 -14.88 22.64
C VAL A 331 14.93 -13.43 23.11
N SER A 332 15.95 -13.12 23.92
CA SER A 332 16.15 -11.77 24.50
C SER A 332 16.30 -10.69 23.43
N CYS A 333 16.82 -11.04 22.24
CA CYS A 333 17.02 -10.12 21.13
C CYS A 333 15.71 -9.59 20.50
N VAL A 334 14.59 -10.30 20.69
CA VAL A 334 13.27 -9.89 20.17
C VAL A 334 12.37 -9.26 21.22
N ILE A 335 12.83 -9.17 22.48
CA ILE A 335 12.07 -8.61 23.60
C ILE A 335 12.46 -7.14 23.81
N ASN A 336 11.48 -6.24 23.79
CA ASN A 336 11.69 -4.84 24.14
C ASN A 336 10.35 -4.15 24.47
N ASN A 337 10.04 -4.04 25.77
CA ASN A 337 8.79 -3.43 26.25
C ASN A 337 8.60 -1.99 25.78
N SER A 338 9.67 -1.19 25.70
CA SER A 338 9.58 0.23 25.33
C SER A 338 9.27 0.46 23.84
N LYS A 339 9.37 -0.58 23.00
CA LYS A 339 9.08 -0.54 21.56
C LYS A 339 7.82 -1.29 21.17
N VAL A 340 7.03 -1.70 22.14
CA VAL A 340 5.68 -2.26 21.94
C VAL A 340 4.71 -1.22 22.47
N THR A 341 3.91 -0.65 21.58
CA THR A 341 2.88 0.34 21.93
C THR A 341 1.55 -0.38 22.18
N ASP A 342 0.72 -0.49 21.15
CA ASP A 342 -0.61 -1.11 21.25
C ASP A 342 -0.54 -2.64 21.10
N HIS A 343 0.31 -3.12 20.20
CA HIS A 343 0.46 -4.54 19.86
C HIS A 343 1.92 -4.91 19.67
N HIS A 344 2.25 -6.15 20.05
CA HIS A 344 3.54 -6.74 19.74
C HIS A 344 3.65 -7.12 18.24
N ALA A 345 4.85 -7.54 17.83
CA ALA A 345 5.15 -8.01 16.48
C ALA A 345 4.23 -9.17 16.03
N ILE A 346 4.10 -9.33 14.72
CA ILE A 346 3.34 -10.43 14.13
C ILE A 346 4.08 -11.75 14.36
N LEU A 347 3.42 -12.69 15.03
CA LEU A 347 3.92 -14.03 15.32
C LEU A 347 2.95 -15.10 14.82
N PRO A 348 3.43 -16.33 14.56
CA PRO A 348 2.52 -17.46 14.49
C PRO A 348 1.98 -17.75 15.89
N THR A 349 0.75 -18.27 16.00
CA THR A 349 0.27 -18.88 17.24
C THR A 349 0.79 -20.31 17.34
N MET A 350 0.60 -20.97 18.49
CA MET A 350 0.91 -22.41 18.61
C MET A 350 0.09 -23.27 17.65
N GLN A 351 -1.15 -22.85 17.34
CA GLN A 351 -1.99 -23.48 16.32
C GLN A 351 -1.39 -23.26 14.92
N GLY A 352 -0.92 -22.06 14.61
CA GLY A 352 -0.27 -21.72 13.34
C GLY A 352 1.07 -22.43 13.14
N ALA A 353 1.85 -22.60 14.21
CA ALA A 353 3.11 -23.35 14.17
C ALA A 353 2.92 -24.83 13.83
N LYS A 354 1.81 -25.42 14.29
CA LYS A 354 1.49 -26.85 14.12
C LYS A 354 0.50 -27.14 13.01
N CYS A 355 -0.02 -26.11 12.30
CA CYS A 355 -1.04 -26.33 11.28
C CYS A 355 -0.49 -27.07 10.06
N ASP A 356 -1.37 -27.85 9.44
CA ASP A 356 -1.11 -28.45 8.13
C ASP A 356 -1.20 -27.37 7.04
N LYS A 357 -0.04 -26.87 6.62
CA LYS A 357 0.04 -25.77 5.65
C LYS A 357 -0.56 -26.13 4.29
N GLU A 358 -0.58 -27.42 3.92
CA GLU A 358 -1.12 -27.88 2.62
C GLU A 358 -2.62 -27.64 2.51
N LYS A 359 -3.31 -27.51 3.63
CA LYS A 359 -4.75 -27.18 3.67
C LYS A 359 -5.05 -25.70 3.46
N LEU A 360 -4.04 -24.84 3.50
CA LEU A 360 -4.17 -23.42 3.29
C LEU A 360 -4.08 -23.08 1.79
N SER A 361 -4.67 -21.97 1.38
CA SER A 361 -4.42 -21.42 0.05
C SER A 361 -2.93 -21.04 -0.12
N GLU A 362 -2.42 -21.10 -1.36
CA GLU A 362 -1.01 -20.78 -1.66
C GLU A 362 -0.57 -19.43 -1.07
N THR A 363 -1.44 -18.44 -1.14
CA THR A 363 -1.19 -17.10 -0.59
C THR A 363 -1.00 -17.15 0.93
N LYS A 364 -1.88 -17.86 1.65
CA LYS A 364 -1.76 -18.02 3.11
C LYS A 364 -0.54 -18.84 3.49
N GLN A 365 -0.21 -19.90 2.74
CA GLN A 365 1.00 -20.70 2.95
C GLN A 365 2.25 -19.82 2.89
N LYS A 366 2.36 -18.97 1.86
CA LYS A 366 3.49 -18.05 1.68
C LYS A 366 3.61 -17.07 2.85
N ILE A 367 2.49 -16.45 3.26
CA ILE A 367 2.51 -15.46 4.35
C ILE A 367 2.83 -16.11 5.69
N LEU A 368 2.18 -17.22 6.04
CA LEU A 368 2.46 -17.94 7.29
C LEU A 368 3.91 -18.43 7.34
N SER A 369 4.42 -18.95 6.21
CA SER A 369 5.79 -19.43 6.11
C SER A 369 6.81 -18.31 6.26
N LEU A 370 6.53 -17.09 5.74
CA LEU A 370 7.37 -15.91 5.99
C LEU A 370 7.40 -15.54 7.46
N ILE A 371 6.25 -15.54 8.14
CA ILE A 371 6.16 -15.19 9.57
C ILE A 371 6.94 -16.17 10.41
N ILE A 372 6.77 -17.47 10.14
CA ILE A 372 7.52 -18.54 10.83
C ILE A 372 9.03 -18.39 10.57
N TRP A 373 9.42 -18.24 9.31
CA TRP A 373 10.81 -18.07 8.91
C TRP A 373 11.47 -16.86 9.58
N LYS A 374 10.73 -15.73 9.66
CA LYS A 374 11.24 -14.51 10.31
C LYS A 374 11.46 -14.72 11.81
N LEU A 375 10.53 -15.38 12.49
CA LEU A 375 10.70 -15.70 13.91
C LEU A 375 11.94 -16.58 14.14
N VAL A 376 12.08 -17.65 13.36
CA VAL A 376 13.24 -18.55 13.47
C VAL A 376 14.54 -17.79 13.18
N GLN A 377 14.58 -16.94 12.14
CA GLN A 377 15.76 -16.12 11.85
C GLN A 377 16.10 -15.11 12.95
N ALA A 378 15.09 -14.47 13.53
CA ALA A 378 15.29 -13.40 14.49
C ALA A 378 16.03 -13.86 15.77
N VAL A 379 15.94 -15.15 16.09
CA VAL A 379 16.60 -15.75 17.27
C VAL A 379 17.89 -16.52 16.94
N GLN A 380 18.30 -16.52 15.67
CA GLN A 380 19.57 -17.13 15.27
C GLN A 380 20.77 -16.24 15.63
N PRO A 381 21.99 -16.79 15.68
CA PRO A 381 23.22 -16.00 15.82
C PRO A 381 23.41 -14.98 14.70
N SER A 382 24.21 -13.96 14.96
CA SER A 382 24.60 -12.95 13.99
C SER A 382 25.30 -13.58 12.77
N PHE A 383 25.11 -12.96 11.60
CA PHE A 383 25.92 -13.26 10.41
C PHE A 383 27.24 -12.50 10.52
N ILE A 384 28.36 -13.26 10.60
CA ILE A 384 29.69 -12.70 10.77
C ILE A 384 30.54 -13.07 9.55
N TYR A 385 31.14 -12.06 8.95
CA TYR A 385 32.04 -12.22 7.82
C TYR A 385 33.17 -11.19 7.88
N GLU A 386 34.24 -11.43 7.14
CA GLU A 386 35.27 -10.44 6.85
C GLU A 386 35.07 -9.87 5.44
N ASP A 387 34.94 -8.54 5.35
CA ASP A 387 35.16 -7.82 4.10
C ASP A 387 36.66 -7.66 3.92
N VAL A 388 37.21 -8.28 2.88
CA VAL A 388 38.64 -8.20 2.58
C VAL A 388 38.82 -7.31 1.37
N LEU A 389 39.49 -6.19 1.57
CA LEU A 389 39.90 -5.27 0.49
C LEU A 389 41.40 -5.49 0.18
N VAL A 390 41.70 -5.94 -1.02
CA VAL A 390 43.05 -6.12 -1.49
C VAL A 390 43.40 -4.98 -2.44
N THR A 391 44.50 -4.29 -2.18
CA THR A 391 45.06 -3.33 -3.09
C THR A 391 46.20 -3.99 -3.87
N VAL A 392 46.09 -4.02 -5.20
CA VAL A 392 47.10 -4.51 -6.10
C VAL A 392 47.75 -3.32 -6.78
N CYS A 393 49.07 -3.22 -6.70
CA CYS A 393 49.89 -2.16 -7.32
C CYS A 393 50.49 -2.65 -8.62
N CYS A 394 50.24 -1.95 -9.71
CA CYS A 394 50.86 -2.20 -11.01
C CYS A 394 51.32 -0.87 -11.61
N GLN A 395 52.64 -0.77 -11.95
CA GLN A 395 53.23 0.45 -12.53
C GLN A 395 52.86 1.74 -11.78
N GLY A 396 52.94 1.71 -10.43
CA GLY A 396 52.63 2.84 -9.57
C GLY A 396 51.12 3.19 -9.45
N ARG A 397 50.23 2.35 -9.96
CA ARG A 397 48.78 2.55 -9.94
C ARG A 397 48.13 1.49 -9.07
N ASN A 398 47.07 1.89 -8.34
CA ASN A 398 46.35 1.04 -7.41
C ASN A 398 45.06 0.49 -8.05
N PHE A 399 44.86 -0.82 -7.88
CA PHE A 399 43.65 -1.54 -8.24
C PHE A 399 43.11 -2.25 -7.02
N THR A 400 41.79 -2.39 -6.90
CA THR A 400 41.16 -2.99 -5.76
C THR A 400 40.42 -4.28 -6.12
N ALA A 401 40.61 -5.31 -5.32
CA ALA A 401 39.80 -6.53 -5.34
C ALA A 401 39.04 -6.68 -4.02
N LYS A 402 37.80 -7.09 -4.10
CA LYS A 402 36.93 -7.28 -2.93
C LYS A 402 36.57 -8.73 -2.78
N TYR A 403 36.79 -9.25 -1.56
CA TYR A 403 36.46 -10.62 -1.21
C TYR A 403 35.59 -10.61 0.05
N LYS A 404 34.91 -11.72 0.30
CA LYS A 404 34.08 -11.89 1.47
C LYS A 404 34.25 -13.29 2.04
N ASP A 405 34.82 -13.37 3.22
CA ASP A 405 34.99 -14.61 3.95
C ASP A 405 33.91 -14.73 5.01
N VAL A 406 33.02 -15.71 4.87
CA VAL A 406 31.96 -15.99 5.84
C VAL A 406 32.56 -16.78 6.98
N LEU A 407 32.62 -16.16 8.17
CA LEU A 407 33.09 -16.79 9.41
C LEU A 407 31.96 -17.55 10.10
N GLN A 408 30.75 -16.97 10.12
CA GLN A 408 29.58 -17.56 10.74
C GLN A 408 28.34 -17.22 9.89
N PRO A 409 27.67 -18.19 9.28
CA PRO A 409 26.51 -17.95 8.44
C PRO A 409 25.30 -17.43 9.24
N GLY A 410 25.22 -17.77 10.55
CA GLY A 410 24.15 -17.29 11.44
C GLY A 410 22.76 -17.43 10.83
N TYR A 411 21.95 -16.40 11.01
CA TYR A 411 20.57 -16.37 10.50
C TYR A 411 20.44 -16.54 8.99
N THR A 412 21.49 -16.28 8.20
CA THR A 412 21.46 -16.42 6.73
C THR A 412 21.49 -17.87 6.26
N ALA A 413 21.77 -18.83 7.16
CA ALA A 413 21.73 -20.27 6.85
C ALA A 413 20.31 -20.79 6.54
N LYS A 414 19.26 -20.06 6.96
CA LYS A 414 17.87 -20.43 6.69
C LYS A 414 17.37 -19.72 5.43
N PRO A 415 17.11 -20.44 4.33
CA PRO A 415 16.68 -19.82 3.07
C PRO A 415 15.26 -19.25 3.18
N VAL A 416 14.97 -18.27 2.33
CA VAL A 416 13.61 -17.69 2.22
C VAL A 416 12.65 -18.76 1.69
N PRO A 417 11.50 -18.99 2.34
CA PRO A 417 10.53 -19.98 1.88
C PRO A 417 10.03 -19.69 0.45
N PHE A 418 9.85 -20.73 -0.37
CA PHE A 418 9.35 -20.65 -1.76
C PHE A 418 10.17 -19.75 -2.71
N VAL A 419 11.41 -19.48 -2.36
CA VAL A 419 12.35 -18.71 -3.19
C VAL A 419 13.59 -19.54 -3.42
N GLU A 420 13.97 -19.71 -4.67
CA GLU A 420 15.26 -20.35 -4.99
C GLU A 420 16.40 -19.49 -4.47
N PRO A 421 17.39 -20.08 -3.80
CA PRO A 421 18.55 -19.35 -3.35
C PRO A 421 19.29 -18.71 -4.53
N GLU A 422 19.53 -17.40 -4.46
CA GLU A 422 20.41 -16.76 -5.44
C GLU A 422 21.80 -17.40 -5.39
N LYS A 423 22.38 -17.64 -6.57
CA LYS A 423 23.79 -18.08 -6.66
C LYS A 423 24.65 -17.04 -5.96
N ASN A 424 25.41 -17.50 -4.97
CA ASN A 424 26.28 -16.64 -4.18
C ASN A 424 27.28 -15.93 -5.10
N LYS A 425 27.24 -14.61 -5.17
CA LYS A 425 28.15 -13.77 -5.94
C LYS A 425 29.39 -13.37 -5.15
N ASP A 426 29.42 -13.71 -3.85
CA ASP A 426 30.53 -13.40 -2.98
C ASP A 426 31.73 -14.28 -3.38
N VAL A 427 32.85 -13.67 -3.67
CA VAL A 427 34.11 -14.36 -4.02
C VAL A 427 34.85 -14.56 -2.70
N PRO A 428 35.17 -15.82 -2.32
CA PRO A 428 35.94 -16.07 -1.10
C PRO A 428 37.39 -15.59 -1.29
N PHE A 429 38.02 -15.17 -0.20
CA PHE A 429 39.43 -14.73 -0.23
C PHE A 429 40.35 -15.90 -0.57
N PRO A 430 41.27 -15.76 -1.54
CA PRO A 430 42.21 -16.81 -1.91
C PRO A 430 43.21 -17.10 -0.78
N LYS A 431 43.18 -18.31 -0.21
CA LYS A 431 43.99 -18.71 0.96
C LYS A 431 45.51 -18.54 0.81
N LYS A 432 46.02 -18.48 -0.43
CA LYS A 432 47.44 -18.32 -0.74
C LYS A 432 47.86 -16.86 -1.03
N MET A 433 46.96 -15.91 -0.92
CA MET A 433 47.24 -14.51 -1.20
C MET A 433 47.80 -13.84 0.05
N GLU A 434 49.01 -13.26 -0.09
CA GLU A 434 49.70 -12.55 0.99
C GLU A 434 50.17 -11.18 0.50
N GLN A 435 50.36 -10.25 1.43
CA GLN A 435 50.96 -8.95 1.12
C GLN A 435 52.37 -9.13 0.60
N GLY A 436 52.76 -8.41 -0.45
CA GLY A 436 54.02 -8.57 -1.13
C GLY A 436 54.01 -9.67 -2.20
N MET A 437 52.95 -10.46 -2.34
CA MET A 437 52.85 -11.45 -3.40
C MET A 437 52.98 -10.81 -4.77
N VAL A 438 53.87 -11.35 -5.60
CA VAL A 438 54.06 -10.89 -6.97
C VAL A 438 53.15 -11.67 -7.90
N ILE A 439 52.42 -10.95 -8.74
CA ILE A 439 51.65 -11.48 -9.86
C ILE A 439 52.51 -11.25 -11.14
N PRO A 440 53.13 -12.30 -11.71
CA PRO A 440 54.21 -12.12 -12.67
C PRO A 440 53.79 -11.42 -13.95
N VAL A 441 52.60 -11.71 -14.42
CA VAL A 441 52.00 -11.11 -15.61
C VAL A 441 50.52 -10.87 -15.36
N VAL A 442 50.08 -9.65 -15.56
CA VAL A 442 48.64 -9.30 -15.51
C VAL A 442 48.14 -8.96 -16.91
N GLN A 443 46.93 -9.33 -17.20
CA GLN A 443 46.15 -8.84 -18.34
C GLN A 443 45.35 -7.62 -17.88
N ALA A 444 45.46 -6.51 -18.60
CA ALA A 444 44.73 -5.28 -18.33
C ALA A 444 43.66 -5.09 -19.40
N GLU A 445 42.38 -5.08 -18.99
CA GLU A 445 41.27 -4.90 -19.91
C GLU A 445 40.45 -3.64 -19.53
N LYS A 446 40.28 -2.73 -20.50
CA LYS A 446 39.39 -1.58 -20.32
C LYS A 446 37.95 -2.02 -20.38
N LYS A 447 37.18 -1.66 -19.35
CA LYS A 447 35.72 -1.89 -19.25
C LYS A 447 35.03 -0.54 -19.31
N GLN A 448 34.11 -0.39 -20.26
CA GLN A 448 33.19 0.75 -20.29
C GLN A 448 31.90 0.42 -19.54
N GLY A 449 31.53 1.30 -18.66
CA GLY A 449 30.23 1.28 -17.97
C GLY A 449 29.46 2.58 -18.25
N PHE A 450 28.24 2.61 -17.78
CA PHE A 450 27.41 3.82 -17.85
C PHE A 450 26.70 4.05 -16.51
N THR A 451 26.54 5.31 -16.15
CA THR A 451 25.67 5.67 -15.04
C THR A 451 24.25 5.19 -15.31
N SER A 452 23.49 4.89 -14.27
CA SER A 452 22.12 4.40 -14.39
C SER A 452 21.15 5.29 -13.61
N PRO A 453 19.92 5.49 -14.11
CA PRO A 453 18.91 6.26 -13.42
C PRO A 453 18.50 5.56 -12.12
N PRO A 454 17.86 6.29 -11.18
CA PRO A 454 17.26 5.67 -10.02
C PRO A 454 16.27 4.57 -10.46
N LYS A 455 16.19 3.48 -9.71
CA LYS A 455 15.23 2.40 -10.00
C LYS A 455 13.80 2.91 -9.83
N VAL A 456 12.89 2.45 -10.69
CA VAL A 456 11.45 2.66 -10.54
C VAL A 456 10.99 2.09 -9.20
N TYR A 457 10.06 2.77 -8.53
CA TYR A 457 9.50 2.23 -7.29
C TYR A 457 8.75 0.92 -7.53
N THR A 458 8.99 -0.05 -6.66
CA THR A 458 8.11 -1.20 -6.42
C THR A 458 7.24 -0.91 -5.19
N GLU A 459 6.22 -1.72 -4.90
CA GLU A 459 5.48 -1.54 -3.64
C GLU A 459 6.40 -1.68 -2.41
N ASP A 460 7.37 -2.63 -2.42
CA ASP A 460 8.39 -2.74 -1.36
C ASP A 460 9.13 -1.41 -1.15
N THR A 461 9.72 -0.86 -2.21
CA THR A 461 10.54 0.34 -2.09
C THR A 461 9.70 1.61 -1.85
N LEU A 462 8.46 1.65 -2.34
CA LEU A 462 7.54 2.75 -2.08
C LEU A 462 7.04 2.73 -0.63
N LEU A 463 6.66 1.57 -0.10
CA LEU A 463 6.28 1.42 1.31
C LEU A 463 7.41 1.83 2.25
N SER A 464 8.66 1.43 1.93
CA SER A 464 9.86 1.87 2.67
C SER A 464 10.03 3.39 2.61
N ALA A 465 9.83 3.98 1.43
CA ALA A 465 9.95 5.42 1.26
C ALA A 465 8.82 6.18 1.99
N MET A 466 7.59 5.65 2.00
CA MET A 466 6.49 6.20 2.78
C MET A 466 6.78 6.14 4.29
N GLU A 467 7.33 5.04 4.77
CA GLU A 467 7.66 4.83 6.18
C GLU A 467 8.76 5.79 6.68
N THR A 468 9.73 6.09 5.82
CA THR A 468 10.85 6.97 6.15
C THR A 468 10.67 8.41 5.69
N ALA A 469 9.54 8.72 5.04
CA ALA A 469 9.24 10.05 4.56
C ALA A 469 9.18 11.06 5.73
N GLY A 470 9.81 12.22 5.55
CA GLY A 470 9.90 13.26 6.60
C GLY A 470 10.99 13.03 7.65
N ASN A 471 11.63 11.87 7.73
CA ASN A 471 12.65 11.60 8.75
C ASN A 471 13.88 12.57 8.73
N LYS A 472 14.12 13.25 7.62
CA LYS A 472 15.22 14.22 7.50
C LYS A 472 14.84 15.61 8.00
N GLU A 473 13.57 15.89 8.19
CA GLU A 473 13.01 17.19 8.52
C GLU A 473 12.71 17.32 10.02
N PHE A 474 12.77 16.21 10.78
CA PHE A 474 12.51 16.19 12.22
C PHE A 474 13.78 16.06 13.06
N GLU A 475 13.77 16.67 14.24
CA GLU A 475 14.82 16.52 15.26
C GLU A 475 14.95 15.05 15.69
N LYS A 476 16.14 14.68 16.20
CA LYS A 476 16.51 13.29 16.52
C LYS A 476 15.60 12.59 17.53
N ASP A 477 14.91 13.34 18.38
CA ASP A 477 14.09 12.82 19.48
C ASP A 477 12.58 12.76 19.18
N THR A 478 12.15 13.15 17.98
CA THR A 478 10.75 13.08 17.58
C THR A 478 10.40 11.67 17.10
N GLU A 479 9.28 11.14 17.54
CA GLU A 479 8.78 9.84 17.06
C GLU A 479 8.49 9.92 15.55
N LYS A 480 9.35 9.31 14.75
CA LYS A 480 9.38 9.47 13.29
C LYS A 480 8.27 8.64 12.66
N LYS A 481 7.12 9.23 12.40
CA LYS A 481 6.04 8.61 11.65
C LYS A 481 6.02 9.13 10.20
N GLY A 482 6.16 8.21 9.26
CA GLY A 482 6.12 8.51 7.83
C GLY A 482 4.70 8.78 7.30
N LEU A 483 4.53 8.64 6.00
CA LEU A 483 3.25 8.80 5.32
C LEU A 483 2.31 7.61 5.61
N GLY A 484 1.22 7.88 6.32
CA GLY A 484 0.20 6.91 6.68
C GLY A 484 0.66 5.87 7.71
N THR A 485 -0.30 5.20 8.31
CA THR A 485 -0.04 4.10 9.25
C THR A 485 0.11 2.77 8.48
N PRO A 486 0.71 1.73 9.08
CA PRO A 486 0.78 0.41 8.47
C PRO A 486 -0.58 -0.09 7.95
N ALA A 487 -1.64 0.13 8.71
CA ALA A 487 -3.00 -0.29 8.35
C ALA A 487 -3.56 0.43 7.10
N THR A 488 -3.15 1.67 6.83
CA THR A 488 -3.74 2.51 5.77
C THR A 488 -2.94 2.55 4.48
N ARG A 489 -1.63 2.26 4.50
CA ARG A 489 -0.76 2.36 3.31
C ARG A 489 -1.25 1.50 2.14
N ALA A 490 -1.63 0.25 2.41
CA ALA A 490 -2.16 -0.64 1.36
C ALA A 490 -3.38 -0.04 0.64
N ALA A 491 -4.34 0.48 1.39
CA ALA A 491 -5.54 1.11 0.82
C ALA A 491 -5.22 2.36 0.01
N ILE A 492 -4.22 3.15 0.41
CA ILE A 492 -3.75 4.32 -0.35
C ILE A 492 -3.17 3.90 -1.71
N LEU A 493 -2.33 2.86 -1.74
CA LEU A 493 -1.75 2.35 -2.99
C LEU A 493 -2.84 1.83 -3.93
N GLU A 494 -3.80 1.05 -3.41
CA GLU A 494 -4.94 0.58 -4.20
C GLU A 494 -5.80 1.74 -4.73
N LYS A 495 -6.01 2.79 -3.93
CA LYS A 495 -6.76 3.96 -4.36
C LYS A 495 -6.05 4.73 -5.47
N LEU A 496 -4.73 4.87 -5.42
CA LEU A 496 -3.95 5.48 -6.50
C LEU A 496 -4.08 4.70 -7.82
N VAL A 497 -4.06 3.37 -7.74
CA VAL A 497 -4.23 2.50 -8.92
C VAL A 497 -5.67 2.54 -9.44
N SER A 498 -6.66 2.36 -8.57
CA SER A 498 -8.09 2.36 -8.96
C SER A 498 -8.57 3.72 -9.48
N SER A 499 -7.95 4.82 -9.04
CA SER A 499 -8.20 6.17 -9.55
C SER A 499 -7.53 6.43 -10.91
N GLY A 500 -6.70 5.52 -11.41
CA GLY A 500 -5.98 5.67 -12.67
C GLY A 500 -4.77 6.61 -12.62
N TYR A 501 -4.33 7.03 -11.44
CA TYR A 501 -3.14 7.88 -11.28
C TYR A 501 -1.83 7.09 -11.34
N VAL A 502 -1.89 5.81 -11.01
CA VAL A 502 -0.74 4.89 -11.01
C VAL A 502 -1.14 3.59 -11.68
N GLN A 503 -0.24 3.01 -12.44
CA GLN A 503 -0.40 1.67 -13.01
C GLN A 503 0.67 0.73 -12.44
N ARG A 504 0.29 -0.53 -12.25
CA ARG A 504 1.23 -1.62 -11.93
C ARG A 504 1.74 -2.25 -13.21
N LYS A 505 3.08 -2.38 -13.34
CA LYS A 505 3.72 -3.17 -14.40
C LYS A 505 4.67 -4.18 -13.74
N GLY A 506 4.19 -5.41 -13.59
CA GLY A 506 4.81 -6.38 -12.68
C GLY A 506 4.83 -5.84 -11.25
N LYS A 507 5.99 -5.81 -10.61
CA LYS A 507 6.17 -5.22 -9.26
C LYS A 507 6.27 -3.68 -9.27
N GLN A 508 6.45 -3.05 -10.44
CA GLN A 508 6.71 -1.61 -10.55
C GLN A 508 5.42 -0.79 -10.42
N MET A 509 5.55 0.36 -9.74
CA MET A 509 4.50 1.37 -9.56
C MET A 509 4.87 2.59 -10.43
N ILE A 510 4.14 2.78 -11.52
CA ILE A 510 4.44 3.82 -12.52
C ILE A 510 3.32 4.85 -12.53
N PRO A 511 3.61 6.15 -12.30
CA PRO A 511 2.60 7.19 -12.43
C PRO A 511 2.15 7.29 -13.88
N THR A 512 0.84 7.45 -14.08
CA THR A 512 0.25 7.71 -15.39
C THR A 512 0.40 9.20 -15.76
N GLU A 513 0.15 9.55 -17.01
CA GLU A 513 0.09 10.96 -17.40
C GLU A 513 -0.93 11.74 -16.56
N ASP A 514 -2.05 11.09 -16.23
CA ASP A 514 -3.09 11.62 -15.35
C ASP A 514 -2.57 11.87 -13.92
N GLY A 515 -1.76 10.95 -13.40
CA GLY A 515 -1.11 11.12 -12.10
C GLY A 515 -0.11 12.27 -12.09
N VAL A 516 0.74 12.36 -13.11
CA VAL A 516 1.70 13.47 -13.25
C VAL A 516 0.99 14.82 -13.37
N ALA A 517 -0.07 14.89 -14.18
CA ALA A 517 -0.86 16.12 -14.35
C ALA A 517 -1.59 16.52 -13.05
N ALA A 518 -2.06 15.56 -12.27
CA ALA A 518 -2.72 15.82 -10.99
C ALA A 518 -1.78 16.49 -9.98
N ILE A 519 -0.50 16.09 -9.94
CA ILE A 519 0.49 16.63 -8.98
C ILE A 519 1.05 17.99 -9.41
N ARG A 520 1.14 18.26 -10.71
CA ARG A 520 1.79 19.48 -11.23
C ARG A 520 1.28 20.77 -10.60
N ASN A 521 -0.02 20.86 -10.38
CA ASN A 521 -0.70 22.07 -9.93
C ASN A 521 -1.00 22.09 -8.42
N ILE A 522 -0.53 21.09 -7.69
CA ILE A 522 -0.73 21.05 -6.23
C ILE A 522 0.42 21.81 -5.55
N PRO A 523 0.15 22.71 -4.60
CA PRO A 523 1.18 23.39 -3.81
C PRO A 523 2.07 22.41 -3.06
N ASP A 524 3.33 22.79 -2.85
CA ASP A 524 4.35 21.90 -2.25
C ASP A 524 4.00 21.48 -0.84
N TYR A 525 3.38 22.34 -0.02
CA TYR A 525 2.96 21.96 1.33
C TYR A 525 1.91 20.84 1.37
N LEU A 526 1.06 20.70 0.35
CA LEU A 526 0.12 19.56 0.23
C LEU A 526 0.77 18.29 -0.34
N LYS A 527 1.95 18.42 -0.95
CA LYS A 527 2.78 17.31 -1.44
C LYS A 527 3.78 16.84 -0.39
N SER A 528 4.00 17.63 0.65
CA SER A 528 5.00 17.36 1.67
C SER A 528 4.58 16.20 2.58
N ALA A 529 5.55 15.33 2.86
CA ALA A 529 5.41 14.29 3.86
C ALA A 529 5.46 14.83 5.30
N SER A 530 6.17 15.96 5.52
CA SER A 530 6.34 16.56 6.84
C SER A 530 5.01 16.97 7.45
N MET A 531 4.13 17.63 6.68
CA MET A 531 2.79 17.99 7.16
C MET A 531 2.00 16.76 7.69
N THR A 532 2.09 15.63 6.98
CA THR A 532 1.41 14.41 7.42
C THR A 532 2.02 13.84 8.70
N ALA A 533 3.34 13.88 8.82
CA ALA A 533 4.04 13.42 10.00
C ALA A 533 3.78 14.32 11.23
N GLU A 534 3.70 15.64 11.06
CA GLU A 534 3.29 16.59 12.09
C GLU A 534 1.88 16.25 12.62
N TRP A 535 0.92 16.01 11.73
CA TRP A 535 -0.42 15.64 12.16
C TRP A 535 -0.45 14.32 12.94
N GLU A 536 0.28 13.29 12.50
CA GLU A 536 0.34 12.02 13.24
C GLU A 536 1.00 12.21 14.61
N ASN A 537 2.01 13.07 14.73
CA ASN A 537 2.61 13.41 16.01
C ASN A 537 1.62 14.13 16.93
N ASP A 538 0.87 15.10 16.41
CA ASP A 538 -0.13 15.80 17.19
C ASP A 538 -1.27 14.89 17.64
N LEU A 539 -1.70 13.93 16.79
CA LEU A 539 -2.67 12.93 17.17
C LEU A 539 -2.16 11.99 18.28
N LEU A 540 -0.87 11.63 18.26
CA LEU A 540 -0.25 10.85 19.35
C LEU A 540 -0.17 11.65 20.66
N ARG A 541 0.21 12.94 20.57
CA ARG A 541 0.22 13.83 21.73
C ARG A 541 -1.18 14.01 22.30
N MET A 542 -2.21 14.00 21.46
CA MET A 542 -3.62 14.02 21.88
C MET A 542 -4.00 12.73 22.64
N GLU A 543 -3.56 11.57 22.20
CA GLU A 543 -3.77 10.31 22.92
C GLU A 543 -3.15 10.33 24.32
N ARG A 544 -2.00 10.98 24.45
CA ARG A 544 -1.32 11.19 25.74
C ARG A 544 -1.94 12.31 26.60
N GLY A 545 -2.95 13.03 26.06
CA GLY A 545 -3.58 14.14 26.73
C GLY A 545 -2.78 15.45 26.71
N GLU A 546 -1.72 15.55 25.91
CA GLU A 546 -0.83 16.70 25.82
C GLU A 546 -1.40 17.83 24.94
N ILE A 547 -2.26 17.51 23.98
CA ILE A 547 -2.91 18.48 23.06
C ILE A 547 -4.42 18.28 23.12
N LYS A 548 -5.15 19.38 23.09
CA LYS A 548 -6.63 19.34 23.04
C LYS A 548 -7.13 19.18 21.60
N PRO A 549 -8.27 18.49 21.39
CA PRO A 549 -8.92 18.37 20.09
C PRO A 549 -9.16 19.71 19.37
N HIS A 550 -9.53 20.75 20.12
CA HIS A 550 -9.79 22.09 19.58
C HIS A 550 -8.56 22.70 18.90
N ASP A 551 -7.38 22.62 19.55
CA ASP A 551 -6.14 23.23 19.05
C ASP A 551 -5.69 22.58 17.74
N PHE A 552 -5.77 21.26 17.67
CA PHE A 552 -5.50 20.51 16.43
C PHE A 552 -6.44 20.93 15.30
N MET A 553 -7.77 20.98 15.57
CA MET A 553 -8.76 21.34 14.56
C MET A 553 -8.62 22.78 14.09
N GLN A 554 -8.19 23.72 14.95
CA GLN A 554 -7.89 25.09 14.57
C GLN A 554 -6.74 25.16 13.55
N GLY A 555 -5.69 24.35 13.73
CA GLY A 555 -4.61 24.21 12.73
C GLY A 555 -5.12 23.71 11.37
N ILE A 556 -6.06 22.75 11.38
CA ILE A 556 -6.69 22.21 10.16
C ILE A 556 -7.50 23.29 9.42
N HIS A 557 -8.28 24.10 10.15
CA HIS A 557 -9.03 25.21 9.56
C HIS A 557 -8.09 26.24 8.93
N GLY A 558 -6.99 26.61 9.61
CA GLY A 558 -5.98 27.52 9.05
C GLY A 558 -5.34 27.00 7.75
N LEU A 559 -5.03 25.70 7.70
CA LEU A 559 -4.53 25.05 6.48
C LEU A 559 -5.56 25.09 5.34
N LEU A 560 -6.82 24.84 5.65
CA LEU A 560 -7.91 24.89 4.67
C LEU A 560 -8.08 26.31 4.10
N ASP A 561 -8.07 27.33 4.94
CA ASP A 561 -8.18 28.73 4.53
C ASP A 561 -7.01 29.15 3.63
N LYS A 562 -5.77 28.77 4.01
CA LYS A 562 -4.58 28.99 3.17
C LYS A 562 -4.73 28.32 1.80
N MET A 563 -5.14 27.06 1.76
CA MET A 563 -5.32 26.31 0.52
C MET A 563 -6.33 26.99 -0.42
N LEU A 564 -7.44 27.46 0.11
CA LEU A 564 -8.47 28.15 -0.69
C LEU A 564 -8.01 29.53 -1.13
N ALA A 565 -7.29 30.27 -0.28
CA ALA A 565 -6.72 31.57 -0.62
C ALA A 565 -5.71 31.45 -1.78
N ASP A 566 -4.80 30.47 -1.71
CA ASP A 566 -3.83 30.20 -2.77
C ASP A 566 -4.52 29.88 -4.10
N LEU A 567 -5.57 29.06 -4.07
CA LEU A 567 -6.33 28.69 -5.26
C LEU A 567 -7.12 29.89 -5.86
N ARG A 568 -7.60 30.83 -5.03
CA ARG A 568 -8.27 32.06 -5.52
C ARG A 568 -7.34 32.92 -6.36
N GLN A 569 -6.05 32.98 -6.00
CA GLN A 569 -5.04 33.78 -6.70
C GLN A 569 -4.65 33.22 -8.07
N ILE A 570 -4.90 31.94 -8.35
CA ILE A 570 -4.57 31.33 -9.64
C ILE A 570 -5.54 31.84 -10.72
N PRO A 571 -5.04 32.43 -11.83
CA PRO A 571 -5.91 32.90 -12.92
C PRO A 571 -6.74 31.76 -13.54
N ALA A 572 -7.97 32.06 -13.98
CA ALA A 572 -8.85 31.09 -14.61
C ALA A 572 -8.28 30.46 -15.90
N VAL A 573 -7.40 31.18 -16.60
CA VAL A 573 -6.74 30.74 -17.85
C VAL A 573 -5.70 29.65 -17.58
N ALA A 574 -5.11 29.60 -16.38
CA ALA A 574 -4.19 28.51 -15.96
C ALA A 574 -4.92 27.18 -15.74
N ALA A 575 -6.23 27.22 -15.69
CA ALA A 575 -7.11 26.08 -15.47
C ALA A 575 -7.55 25.36 -16.76
N ALA A 576 -6.88 25.62 -17.89
CA ALA A 576 -7.19 24.93 -19.16
C ALA A 576 -7.07 23.41 -18.96
N PRO A 577 -8.09 22.64 -19.35
CA PRO A 577 -8.08 21.19 -19.11
C PRO A 577 -6.93 20.55 -19.89
N TYR A 578 -6.07 19.84 -19.17
CA TYR A 578 -5.02 19.01 -19.76
C TYR A 578 -5.68 17.76 -20.36
N TYR A 579 -6.18 17.90 -21.60
CA TYR A 579 -6.74 16.80 -22.36
C TYR A 579 -5.75 16.36 -23.43
N ASN A 580 -4.88 15.42 -23.09
CA ASN A 580 -4.26 14.54 -24.08
C ASN A 580 -5.00 13.18 -24.10
N LYS A 581 -6.31 13.20 -24.22
CA LYS A 581 -7.00 11.99 -24.66
C LYS A 581 -6.77 11.85 -26.16
N VAL A 582 -6.12 10.75 -26.54
CA VAL A 582 -6.01 10.38 -27.95
C VAL A 582 -7.43 10.38 -28.53
N SER A 583 -7.69 11.29 -29.48
CA SER A 583 -8.97 11.31 -30.17
C SER A 583 -9.17 10.03 -30.95
N VAL A 584 -10.35 9.44 -30.85
CA VAL A 584 -10.75 8.25 -31.64
C VAL A 584 -11.42 8.67 -32.97
N GLY A 585 -11.67 9.96 -33.18
CA GLY A 585 -12.26 10.51 -34.36
C GLY A 585 -12.93 11.87 -34.09
N SER A 586 -13.51 12.47 -35.11
CA SER A 586 -14.28 13.73 -35.01
C SER A 586 -15.74 13.45 -34.71
N CYS A 587 -16.36 14.30 -33.91
CA CYS A 587 -17.78 14.21 -33.59
C CYS A 587 -18.62 14.54 -34.85
N PRO A 588 -19.55 13.66 -35.25
CA PRO A 588 -20.37 13.88 -36.44
C PRO A 588 -21.42 14.99 -36.26
N VAL A 589 -21.60 15.51 -35.02
CA VAL A 589 -22.55 16.58 -34.70
C VAL A 589 -21.90 17.95 -34.71
N CYS A 590 -20.74 18.09 -34.06
CA CYS A 590 -20.11 19.42 -33.86
C CYS A 590 -18.65 19.50 -34.32
N GLY A 591 -18.09 18.43 -34.90
CA GLY A 591 -16.70 18.39 -35.39
C GLY A 591 -15.61 18.25 -34.31
N ASN A 592 -15.93 18.44 -33.03
CA ASN A 592 -14.96 18.36 -31.95
C ASN A 592 -14.43 16.93 -31.79
N PRO A 593 -13.21 16.73 -31.20
CA PRO A 593 -12.67 15.42 -30.97
C PRO A 593 -13.58 14.52 -30.11
N VAL A 594 -13.69 13.25 -30.47
CA VAL A 594 -14.34 12.21 -29.63
C VAL A 594 -13.27 11.43 -28.86
N HIS A 595 -13.49 11.26 -27.58
CA HIS A 595 -12.57 10.59 -26.68
C HIS A 595 -13.17 9.35 -26.04
N GLU A 596 -12.32 8.37 -25.74
CA GLU A 596 -12.72 7.18 -25.00
C GLU A 596 -12.89 7.48 -23.52
N SER A 597 -14.03 7.09 -22.94
CA SER A 597 -14.31 7.07 -21.51
C SER A 597 -14.53 5.63 -21.03
N LYS A 598 -14.74 5.44 -19.73
CA LYS A 598 -15.00 4.11 -19.15
C LYS A 598 -16.24 3.45 -19.77
N LEU A 599 -17.31 4.22 -20.01
CA LEU A 599 -18.62 3.70 -20.43
C LEU A 599 -18.97 4.01 -21.89
N SER A 600 -18.26 4.96 -22.52
CA SER A 600 -18.62 5.45 -23.85
C SER A 600 -17.44 6.08 -24.57
N PHE A 601 -17.61 6.34 -25.88
CA PHE A 601 -16.80 7.29 -26.65
C PHE A 601 -17.63 8.56 -26.80
N CYS A 602 -17.22 9.66 -26.15
CA CYS A 602 -18.01 10.88 -26.05
C CYS A 602 -17.30 12.10 -26.66
N CYS A 603 -18.08 13.05 -27.14
CA CYS A 603 -17.56 14.31 -27.63
C CYS A 603 -16.81 15.09 -26.55
N ALA A 604 -15.73 15.78 -26.93
CA ALA A 604 -14.96 16.65 -26.03
C ALA A 604 -15.79 17.86 -25.56
N ASP A 605 -16.71 18.33 -26.40
CA ASP A 605 -17.64 19.39 -26.05
C ASP A 605 -18.75 18.84 -25.15
N ARG A 606 -18.83 19.34 -23.92
CA ARG A 606 -19.85 18.93 -22.93
C ARG A 606 -21.25 19.41 -23.27
N SER A 607 -21.39 20.44 -24.12
CA SER A 607 -22.68 20.90 -24.61
C SER A 607 -23.24 19.98 -25.69
N CYS A 608 -22.37 19.22 -26.36
CA CYS A 608 -22.72 18.23 -27.37
C CYS A 608 -23.17 16.92 -26.74
N LYS A 609 -24.39 16.49 -27.08
CA LYS A 609 -24.98 15.26 -26.52
C LYS A 609 -24.51 13.98 -27.20
N PHE A 610 -23.60 14.05 -28.17
CA PHE A 610 -23.13 12.89 -28.93
C PHE A 610 -22.24 11.97 -28.07
N ALA A 611 -22.65 10.71 -28.02
CA ALA A 611 -21.84 9.64 -27.39
C ALA A 611 -22.17 8.28 -28.05
N LEU A 612 -21.13 7.45 -28.18
CA LEU A 612 -21.23 6.04 -28.53
C LEU A 612 -21.07 5.21 -27.25
N TRP A 613 -22.16 4.65 -26.76
CA TRP A 613 -22.13 3.83 -25.53
C TRP A 613 -21.51 2.48 -25.80
N LYS A 614 -20.54 2.04 -24.98
CA LYS A 614 -19.91 0.73 -25.09
C LYS A 614 -20.93 -0.41 -24.92
N GLU A 615 -21.85 -0.23 -23.99
CA GLU A 615 -23.00 -1.13 -23.74
C GLU A 615 -24.28 -0.36 -24.07
N SER A 616 -24.73 -0.45 -25.28
CA SER A 616 -26.06 0.04 -25.67
C SER A 616 -27.07 -1.13 -25.68
N ARG A 617 -28.35 -0.85 -25.36
CA ARG A 617 -29.41 -1.87 -25.41
C ARG A 617 -29.46 -2.59 -26.77
N TYR A 618 -29.19 -1.88 -27.84
CA TYR A 618 -29.14 -2.42 -29.20
C TYR A 618 -28.05 -3.49 -29.35
N LEU A 619 -26.83 -3.21 -28.91
CA LEU A 619 -25.69 -4.12 -29.00
C LEU A 619 -25.77 -5.25 -27.96
N SER A 620 -26.22 -4.94 -26.76
CA SER A 620 -26.39 -5.94 -25.68
C SER A 620 -27.38 -7.04 -26.04
N ASN A 621 -28.44 -6.72 -26.80
CA ASN A 621 -29.39 -7.72 -27.34
C ASN A 621 -28.73 -8.74 -28.29
N MET A 622 -27.57 -8.39 -28.84
CA MET A 622 -26.77 -9.25 -29.73
C MET A 622 -25.47 -9.74 -29.05
N ARG A 623 -25.41 -9.66 -27.72
CA ARG A 623 -24.24 -10.03 -26.88
C ARG A 623 -22.94 -9.36 -27.36
N LYS A 624 -23.02 -8.09 -27.79
CA LYS A 624 -21.89 -7.33 -28.30
C LYS A 624 -21.67 -6.04 -27.51
N THR A 625 -20.41 -5.69 -27.30
CA THR A 625 -19.97 -4.39 -26.76
C THR A 625 -19.19 -3.62 -27.82
N LEU A 626 -19.29 -2.30 -27.81
CA LEU A 626 -18.57 -1.43 -28.75
C LEU A 626 -17.12 -1.28 -28.28
N ASP A 627 -16.19 -1.79 -29.05
CA ASP A 627 -14.76 -1.60 -28.84
C ASP A 627 -14.22 -0.34 -29.53
N LYS A 628 -12.95 0.00 -29.25
CA LYS A 628 -12.29 1.16 -29.83
C LYS A 628 -12.18 1.13 -31.36
N LYS A 629 -11.95 -0.04 -31.94
CA LYS A 629 -11.82 -0.23 -33.40
C LYS A 629 -13.16 0.01 -34.08
N MET A 630 -14.23 -0.55 -33.53
CA MET A 630 -15.59 -0.30 -34.01
C MET A 630 -15.96 1.17 -33.94
N ALA A 631 -15.63 1.84 -32.80
CA ALA A 631 -15.89 3.28 -32.63
C ALA A 631 -15.16 4.13 -33.67
N VAL A 632 -13.89 3.85 -33.93
CA VAL A 632 -13.10 4.54 -34.98
C VAL A 632 -13.70 4.36 -36.36
N ASP A 633 -14.09 3.14 -36.73
CA ASP A 633 -14.72 2.84 -38.02
C ASP A 633 -16.08 3.56 -38.17
N LEU A 634 -16.91 3.53 -37.11
CA LEU A 634 -18.21 4.21 -37.10
C LEU A 634 -18.07 5.73 -37.25
N LEU A 635 -17.12 6.33 -36.53
CA LEU A 635 -16.86 7.79 -36.62
C LEU A 635 -16.29 8.18 -37.98
N LYS A 636 -15.46 7.34 -38.60
CA LYS A 636 -14.76 7.64 -39.86
C LYS A 636 -15.59 7.28 -41.11
N LYS A 637 -16.31 6.16 -41.06
CA LYS A 637 -16.96 5.54 -42.22
C LYS A 637 -18.49 5.44 -42.10
N GLY A 638 -19.04 5.74 -40.92
CA GLY A 638 -20.45 5.49 -40.58
C GLY A 638 -20.83 4.02 -40.42
N ARG A 639 -19.89 3.11 -40.65
CA ARG A 639 -20.12 1.65 -40.58
C ARG A 639 -18.90 0.86 -40.12
N THR A 640 -19.12 -0.33 -39.56
CA THR A 640 -18.07 -1.31 -39.19
C THR A 640 -18.58 -2.73 -39.41
N HIS A 641 -17.74 -3.63 -39.94
CA HIS A 641 -18.08 -5.03 -40.14
C HIS A 641 -17.80 -5.84 -38.87
N VAL A 642 -18.83 -6.54 -38.37
CA VAL A 642 -18.75 -7.37 -37.16
C VAL A 642 -19.14 -8.82 -37.51
N LYS A 643 -18.27 -9.77 -37.20
CA LYS A 643 -18.39 -11.19 -37.58
C LYS A 643 -19.13 -12.05 -36.57
N ASP A 644 -19.32 -11.56 -35.36
CA ASP A 644 -19.71 -12.36 -34.19
C ASP A 644 -20.90 -11.75 -33.41
N PHE A 645 -21.85 -11.16 -34.11
CA PHE A 645 -23.16 -10.86 -33.50
C PHE A 645 -23.88 -12.16 -33.15
N TYR A 646 -24.60 -12.18 -32.05
CA TYR A 646 -25.35 -13.36 -31.61
C TYR A 646 -26.85 -13.15 -31.75
N SER A 647 -27.52 -14.10 -32.42
CA SER A 647 -28.98 -14.11 -32.58
C SER A 647 -29.62 -15.02 -31.53
N THR A 648 -30.33 -14.43 -30.58
CA THR A 648 -31.10 -15.16 -29.56
C THR A 648 -32.23 -15.96 -30.14
N LYS A 649 -32.80 -15.56 -31.33
CA LYS A 649 -33.88 -16.30 -31.98
C LYS A 649 -33.39 -17.56 -32.74
N LYS A 650 -32.15 -17.54 -33.22
CA LYS A 650 -31.58 -18.65 -34.05
C LYS A 650 -30.46 -19.40 -33.31
N ASP A 651 -30.18 -19.02 -32.10
CA ASP A 651 -29.11 -19.57 -31.23
C ASP A 651 -27.76 -19.74 -31.94
N LYS A 652 -27.35 -18.77 -32.74
CA LYS A 652 -26.09 -18.79 -33.49
C LYS A 652 -25.51 -17.42 -33.75
N THR A 653 -24.20 -17.39 -34.01
CA THR A 653 -23.50 -16.18 -34.42
C THR A 653 -23.75 -15.87 -35.91
N PHE A 654 -23.69 -14.59 -36.26
CA PHE A 654 -23.79 -14.11 -37.63
C PHE A 654 -22.94 -12.88 -37.87
N ALA A 655 -22.60 -12.62 -39.12
CA ALA A 655 -21.85 -11.44 -39.52
C ALA A 655 -22.78 -10.41 -40.17
N ALA A 656 -22.59 -9.15 -39.87
CA ALA A 656 -23.30 -8.03 -40.48
C ALA A 656 -22.47 -6.72 -40.35
N ASP A 657 -22.80 -5.74 -41.16
CA ASP A 657 -22.28 -4.39 -41.01
C ASP A 657 -23.15 -3.64 -40.00
N LEU A 658 -22.54 -3.15 -38.92
CA LEU A 658 -23.16 -2.19 -38.02
C LEU A 658 -23.07 -0.80 -38.65
N VAL A 659 -24.19 -0.20 -38.93
CA VAL A 659 -24.28 1.15 -39.51
C VAL A 659 -24.77 2.13 -38.47
N MET A 660 -24.08 3.27 -38.36
CA MET A 660 -24.44 4.36 -37.46
C MET A 660 -25.08 5.52 -38.27
N ARG A 661 -26.19 6.03 -37.75
CA ARG A 661 -26.79 7.31 -38.15
C ARG A 661 -26.88 8.22 -36.96
N VAL A 662 -26.86 9.50 -37.17
CA VAL A 662 -27.03 10.51 -36.12
C VAL A 662 -28.41 11.13 -36.26
N GLU A 663 -29.23 10.97 -35.24
CA GLU A 663 -30.57 11.53 -35.14
C GLU A 663 -30.68 12.31 -33.83
N GLU A 664 -31.14 13.55 -33.90
CA GLU A 664 -31.24 14.47 -32.74
C GLU A 664 -29.96 14.56 -31.88
N GLY A 665 -28.79 14.50 -32.51
CA GLY A 665 -27.49 14.55 -31.84
C GLY A 665 -27.06 13.25 -31.15
N ARG A 666 -27.77 12.14 -31.36
CA ARG A 666 -27.50 10.83 -30.79
C ARG A 666 -27.20 9.78 -31.85
N ALA A 667 -26.35 8.83 -31.53
CA ALA A 667 -26.06 7.69 -32.40
C ALA A 667 -27.19 6.67 -32.37
N GLN A 668 -27.71 6.33 -33.54
CA GLN A 668 -28.65 5.22 -33.77
C GLN A 668 -27.96 4.14 -34.59
N TYR A 669 -28.28 2.88 -34.32
CA TYR A 669 -27.64 1.75 -34.98
C TYR A 669 -28.64 0.92 -35.78
N SER A 670 -28.19 0.45 -36.96
CA SER A 670 -28.89 -0.54 -37.78
C SER A 670 -27.93 -1.59 -38.31
N LEU A 671 -28.46 -2.74 -38.72
CA LEU A 671 -27.67 -3.82 -39.36
C LEU A 671 -27.93 -3.82 -40.87
N GLU A 672 -26.84 -3.91 -41.62
CA GLU A 672 -26.88 -4.21 -43.05
C GLU A 672 -26.19 -5.54 -43.30
N PHE A 673 -26.86 -6.38 -44.09
CA PHE A 673 -26.29 -7.69 -44.48
C PHE A 673 -25.61 -7.56 -45.86
N PRO A 674 -24.43 -8.18 -46.07
CA PRO A 674 -23.76 -8.18 -47.35
C PRO A 674 -24.68 -8.78 -48.41
N LYS A 675 -24.87 -8.08 -49.51
CA LYS A 675 -25.62 -8.64 -50.67
C LYS A 675 -24.83 -9.86 -51.18
N THR A 676 -25.40 -11.01 -51.09
CA THR A 676 -24.84 -12.24 -51.71
C THR A 676 -24.74 -11.98 -53.21
N PRO A 677 -23.58 -12.14 -53.88
CA PRO A 677 -23.50 -12.04 -55.32
C PRO A 677 -24.42 -13.12 -55.93
N MET A 678 -25.36 -12.71 -56.77
CA MET A 678 -26.14 -13.63 -57.57
C MET A 678 -25.16 -14.47 -58.40
N LYS A 679 -25.17 -15.77 -58.13
CA LYS A 679 -24.54 -16.75 -59.05
C LYS A 679 -25.30 -16.66 -60.34
N THR A 680 -24.77 -16.04 -61.36
CA THR A 680 -25.18 -16.19 -62.75
C THR A 680 -25.02 -17.67 -63.11
N LYS A 681 -26.13 -18.36 -63.30
CA LYS A 681 -26.16 -19.68 -63.95
C LYS A 681 -25.81 -19.45 -65.42
N THR A 682 -24.67 -19.92 -65.86
CA THR A 682 -24.38 -20.33 -67.23
C THR A 682 -24.59 -21.81 -67.34
#